data_4bbf3f21738be59102a02c7abd7d464a
#
_entry.id   4bbf3f21738be59102a02c7abd7d464a
#
_cell.length_a   1.000
_cell.length_b   1.000
_cell.length_c   1.000
_cell.angle_alpha   90.00
_cell.angle_beta   90.00
_cell.angle_gamma   90.00
#
_symmetry.space_group_name_H-M   'P 1'
#
loop_
_entity.id
_entity.type
_entity.pdbx_description
1 polymer ?
#
loop_
_entity_poly.entity_id
_entity_poly.type
_entity_poly.pdbx_seq_one_letter_code
_entity_poly.pdbx_strand_id
1 'polypeptide(L)'
;MADPFLLSLDESCAPFLVGGKAAGLAKVLTAGLPVPKGLCVTTAVYQHGLDQAGVDAVALWTKLPHLSEGQRAQELARIQRLLLEQPWPTGFPADLETRLTGLAGDSSTRWAVRSSATNEDVADMSAAGLYRTTLGVPLAAVLQSIRDCWISLWDERVFRYFLRSGADWPCPAMAVVIQPMLSAQAAGVAYSIHPVTGRTSQVSIDAVPGLASSLVNGVVTPDRYVVEVYDDDHRPFRVRRRMLARKRKKLTATPGGVREESIPEPEQRQACLTDKQLFELARLSKRIEVAFRQPVDLEWVLDVERLWIVQARPITAVRPWPSLTNDECEWTRANFKETLPELPSPLGLSFLERFMDAYIITPYRRLGCTVPEGLSSVRVFHGRPYLNVTLFYTLVMQLHGNPAFLTEQMGGEPLMFTPSVRPLGALALLRAGVGMLREWRKAAKQGPKNFSAMKAMAQRYRYDRIQNLSVQELAAILDSIGRWLDDHEVTFAIAGGVAQSLQAMGTVLPGWLGSDWRELLNGALQGQGTVISASQIVRLAELVVAAQQEETVRQWFFSEEWAACGYRDAIQGTEFLRLFDQYLAEYGHRAVGESDIMSPRIADQPDAVLALLRAQVRAGVTAPPQEVLSRQAQRREQALSEIARRFGWRRHRWLVFRWWYRRLSRFCALREENRHHLMYYSTAARHLLLRLGERMVERGSFAVREDVFYLTLDERIALIDGASRDWQSLVRRRREERLQHEALQVPDTIRDWEAVVEQGAQSSDQGQGGVLRGIAISAGVAKGPVRLVRSTADWARVRAGDILVVPVIDPGMAPLFGMAAGLIAEMGGTLSHGAIIAREYGLPVLVNVPYATSLLRENEQVEIASSTGRISRLVS
;
A
#
# COMPACT_ATOMS: atom_id res chain seq x y z
N MET A 1 -30.35 8.52 -40.94
CA MET A 1 -29.72 7.49 -41.82
C MET A 1 -29.56 6.25 -40.95
N ALA A 2 -29.93 5.05 -41.43
CA ALA A 2 -29.68 3.81 -40.66
C ALA A 2 -28.18 3.61 -40.53
N ASP A 3 -27.72 3.08 -39.37
CA ASP A 3 -26.32 2.81 -39.12
C ASP A 3 -25.79 1.77 -40.12
N PRO A 4 -24.58 1.94 -40.70
CA PRO A 4 -24.05 1.04 -41.69
C PRO A 4 -23.74 -0.33 -41.07
N PHE A 5 -24.04 -1.41 -41.80
CA PHE A 5 -23.76 -2.80 -41.36
C PHE A 5 -22.28 -3.18 -41.45
N LEU A 6 -21.56 -2.67 -42.43
CA LEU A 6 -20.15 -2.94 -42.72
C LEU A 6 -19.37 -1.66 -42.87
N LEU A 7 -18.24 -1.58 -42.17
CA LEU A 7 -17.28 -0.48 -42.22
C LEU A 7 -15.87 -1.02 -42.51
N SER A 8 -15.07 -0.25 -43.21
CA SER A 8 -13.64 -0.47 -43.29
C SER A 8 -12.96 -0.05 -42.01
N LEU A 9 -11.86 -0.71 -41.60
CA LEU A 9 -11.17 -0.38 -40.35
C LEU A 9 -10.51 1.01 -40.35
N ASP A 10 -10.31 1.62 -41.52
CA ASP A 10 -9.81 2.99 -41.66
C ASP A 10 -10.89 4.05 -41.56
N GLU A 11 -12.17 3.68 -41.54
CA GLU A 11 -13.28 4.59 -41.32
C GLU A 11 -13.39 4.91 -39.83
N SER A 12 -13.22 6.19 -39.46
CA SER A 12 -13.32 6.64 -38.07
C SER A 12 -14.77 6.53 -37.59
N CYS A 13 -15.02 5.65 -36.60
CA CYS A 13 -16.35 5.41 -36.05
C CYS A 13 -16.39 5.45 -34.53
N ALA A 14 -17.57 5.78 -33.99
CA ALA A 14 -17.79 5.79 -32.55
C ALA A 14 -17.72 4.37 -31.95
N PRO A 15 -17.09 4.19 -30.78
CA PRO A 15 -16.92 2.89 -30.12
C PRO A 15 -18.24 2.12 -29.89
N PHE A 16 -19.37 2.81 -29.71
CA PHE A 16 -20.66 2.14 -29.52
C PHE A 16 -21.13 1.38 -30.76
N LEU A 17 -20.63 1.75 -31.99
CA LEU A 17 -20.97 1.11 -33.25
C LEU A 17 -19.99 -0.01 -33.65
N VAL A 18 -18.68 0.15 -33.33
CA VAL A 18 -17.61 -0.77 -33.79
C VAL A 18 -16.95 -1.56 -32.66
N GLY A 19 -17.24 -1.26 -31.40
CA GLY A 19 -16.61 -1.86 -30.22
C GLY A 19 -15.18 -1.40 -29.99
N GLY A 20 -14.59 -1.82 -28.86
CA GLY A 20 -13.28 -1.34 -28.40
C GLY A 20 -12.12 -1.73 -29.33
N LYS A 21 -12.04 -3.00 -29.75
CA LYS A 21 -10.91 -3.46 -30.62
C LYS A 21 -10.88 -2.75 -31.96
N ALA A 22 -12.02 -2.64 -32.64
CA ALA A 22 -12.07 -1.94 -33.94
C ALA A 22 -11.73 -0.45 -33.78
N ALA A 23 -12.26 0.22 -32.77
CA ALA A 23 -11.97 1.62 -32.49
C ALA A 23 -10.47 1.84 -32.18
N GLY A 24 -9.84 0.92 -31.43
CA GLY A 24 -8.41 0.95 -31.15
C GLY A 24 -7.57 0.80 -32.43
N LEU A 25 -7.91 -0.15 -33.30
CA LEU A 25 -7.22 -0.35 -34.59
C LEU A 25 -7.42 0.82 -35.55
N ALA A 26 -8.61 1.43 -35.60
CA ALA A 26 -8.90 2.62 -36.39
C ALA A 26 -8.00 3.80 -35.99
N LYS A 27 -7.79 4.03 -34.68
CA LYS A 27 -6.84 5.06 -34.19
C LYS A 27 -5.41 4.81 -34.65
N VAL A 28 -4.95 3.55 -34.64
CA VAL A 28 -3.61 3.19 -35.09
C VAL A 28 -3.46 3.43 -36.59
N LEU A 29 -4.48 3.05 -37.39
CA LEU A 29 -4.52 3.30 -38.84
C LEU A 29 -4.52 4.80 -39.19
N THR A 30 -5.34 5.60 -38.50
CA THR A 30 -5.39 7.06 -38.68
C THR A 30 -4.03 7.71 -38.37
N ALA A 31 -3.24 7.15 -37.46
CA ALA A 31 -1.88 7.58 -37.18
C ALA A 31 -0.84 7.13 -38.22
N GLY A 32 -1.26 6.46 -39.31
CA GLY A 32 -0.38 5.94 -40.37
C GLY A 32 0.53 4.79 -39.92
N LEU A 33 0.08 3.98 -38.97
CA LEU A 33 0.86 2.89 -38.40
C LEU A 33 0.40 1.50 -38.94
N PRO A 34 1.25 0.49 -38.91
CA PRO A 34 1.03 -0.78 -39.62
C PRO A 34 -0.05 -1.65 -38.96
N VAL A 35 -1.26 -1.58 -39.45
CA VAL A 35 -2.39 -2.46 -39.09
C VAL A 35 -2.83 -3.21 -40.38
N PRO A 36 -3.10 -4.53 -40.31
CA PRO A 36 -3.67 -5.23 -41.46
C PRO A 36 -5.02 -4.64 -41.88
N LYS A 37 -5.25 -4.46 -43.17
CA LYS A 37 -6.57 -4.03 -43.69
C LYS A 37 -7.65 -5.02 -43.23
N GLY A 38 -8.87 -4.54 -43.06
CA GLY A 38 -9.96 -5.38 -42.61
C GLY A 38 -11.30 -4.67 -42.61
N LEU A 39 -12.34 -5.41 -42.25
CA LEU A 39 -13.71 -4.94 -42.10
C LEU A 39 -14.17 -5.04 -40.65
N CYS A 40 -15.09 -4.16 -40.28
CA CYS A 40 -15.85 -4.26 -39.08
C CYS A 40 -17.33 -4.51 -39.37
N VAL A 41 -17.87 -5.63 -38.92
CA VAL A 41 -19.31 -5.85 -38.81
C VAL A 41 -19.80 -5.10 -37.59
N THR A 42 -20.65 -4.11 -37.78
CA THR A 42 -21.06 -3.18 -36.72
C THR A 42 -22.05 -3.81 -35.75
N THR A 43 -22.26 -3.17 -34.61
CA THR A 43 -23.29 -3.53 -33.64
C THR A 43 -24.70 -3.47 -34.22
N ALA A 44 -24.93 -2.72 -35.29
CA ALA A 44 -26.23 -2.63 -35.96
C ALA A 44 -26.72 -4.00 -36.52
N VAL A 45 -25.79 -4.85 -37.01
CA VAL A 45 -26.12 -6.20 -37.46
C VAL A 45 -26.50 -7.10 -36.28
N TYR A 46 -25.77 -6.99 -35.19
CA TYR A 46 -26.07 -7.73 -33.96
C TYR A 46 -27.43 -7.30 -33.37
N GLN A 47 -27.71 -5.99 -33.31
CA GLN A 47 -28.99 -5.46 -32.88
C GLN A 47 -30.15 -5.93 -33.78
N HIS A 48 -29.94 -5.93 -35.09
CA HIS A 48 -30.93 -6.48 -36.02
C HIS A 48 -31.29 -7.96 -35.72
N GLY A 49 -30.28 -8.78 -35.38
CA GLY A 49 -30.52 -10.16 -34.96
C GLY A 49 -31.33 -10.29 -33.68
N LEU A 50 -31.09 -9.41 -32.68
CA LEU A 50 -31.87 -9.36 -31.45
C LEU A 50 -33.31 -8.92 -31.69
N ASP A 51 -33.50 -7.90 -32.51
CA ASP A 51 -34.83 -7.37 -32.88
C ASP A 51 -35.69 -8.42 -33.60
N GLN A 52 -35.08 -9.16 -34.56
CA GLN A 52 -35.73 -10.27 -35.22
C GLN A 52 -36.07 -11.42 -34.28
N ALA A 53 -35.26 -11.65 -33.28
CA ALA A 53 -35.50 -12.64 -32.23
C ALA A 53 -36.54 -12.19 -31.18
N GLY A 54 -37.04 -10.93 -31.25
CA GLY A 54 -37.94 -10.36 -30.27
C GLY A 54 -37.32 -10.25 -28.87
N VAL A 55 -36.00 -10.03 -28.78
CA VAL A 55 -35.27 -9.98 -27.53
C VAL A 55 -34.93 -8.52 -27.17
N ASP A 56 -35.53 -8.02 -26.10
CA ASP A 56 -35.06 -6.81 -25.45
C ASP A 56 -33.83 -7.15 -24.58
N ALA A 57 -32.65 -6.94 -25.16
CA ALA A 57 -31.40 -7.25 -24.51
C ALA A 57 -31.16 -6.43 -23.23
N VAL A 58 -31.60 -5.16 -23.20
CA VAL A 58 -31.42 -4.27 -22.02
C VAL A 58 -32.28 -4.74 -20.87
N ALA A 59 -33.57 -4.98 -21.10
CA ALA A 59 -34.46 -5.49 -20.05
C ALA A 59 -34.01 -6.84 -19.51
N LEU A 60 -33.51 -7.71 -20.39
CA LEU A 60 -33.01 -9.02 -19.98
C LEU A 60 -31.72 -8.90 -19.21
N TRP A 61 -30.72 -8.08 -19.65
CA TRP A 61 -29.45 -7.87 -18.94
C TRP A 61 -29.68 -7.40 -17.50
N THR A 62 -30.63 -6.47 -17.33
CA THR A 62 -31.05 -5.98 -16.01
C THR A 62 -31.71 -7.05 -15.14
N LYS A 63 -32.41 -8.01 -15.75
CA LYS A 63 -33.12 -9.12 -15.04
C LYS A 63 -32.16 -10.24 -14.62
N LEU A 64 -31.14 -10.55 -15.40
CA LEU A 64 -30.23 -11.69 -15.20
C LEU A 64 -29.59 -11.78 -13.79
N PRO A 65 -29.16 -10.68 -13.11
CA PRO A 65 -28.63 -10.73 -11.76
C PRO A 65 -29.61 -11.28 -10.71
N HIS A 66 -30.92 -11.09 -10.93
CA HIS A 66 -31.99 -11.45 -10.00
C HIS A 66 -32.54 -12.87 -10.22
N LEU A 67 -32.04 -13.59 -11.24
CA LEU A 67 -32.45 -14.97 -11.52
C LEU A 67 -31.60 -15.97 -10.74
N SER A 68 -32.19 -17.10 -10.38
CA SER A 68 -31.43 -18.25 -9.88
C SER A 68 -30.44 -18.75 -10.94
N GLU A 69 -29.35 -19.43 -10.53
CA GLU A 69 -28.31 -19.93 -11.43
C GLU A 69 -28.87 -20.78 -12.57
N GLY A 70 -29.83 -21.68 -12.26
CA GLY A 70 -30.47 -22.54 -13.27
C GLY A 70 -31.35 -21.75 -14.26
N GLN A 71 -32.13 -20.79 -13.77
CA GLN A 71 -32.98 -19.93 -14.62
C GLN A 71 -32.12 -19.04 -15.53
N ARG A 72 -31.02 -18.48 -14.99
CA ARG A 72 -30.08 -17.65 -15.75
C ARG A 72 -29.41 -18.45 -16.86
N ALA A 73 -28.90 -19.66 -16.55
CA ALA A 73 -28.31 -20.54 -17.57
C ALA A 73 -29.29 -20.89 -18.70
N GLN A 74 -30.56 -21.13 -18.37
CA GLN A 74 -31.61 -21.39 -19.35
C GLN A 74 -31.87 -20.18 -20.26
N GLU A 75 -31.96 -18.96 -19.67
CA GLU A 75 -32.17 -17.74 -20.47
C GLU A 75 -30.98 -17.42 -21.36
N LEU A 76 -29.73 -17.56 -20.86
CA LEU A 76 -28.53 -17.37 -21.67
C LEU A 76 -28.49 -18.35 -22.85
N ALA A 77 -28.75 -19.64 -22.59
CA ALA A 77 -28.79 -20.65 -23.65
C ALA A 77 -29.94 -20.43 -24.66
N ARG A 78 -31.07 -19.87 -24.20
CA ARG A 78 -32.17 -19.48 -25.08
C ARG A 78 -31.79 -18.41 -26.08
N ILE A 79 -31.09 -17.35 -25.59
CA ILE A 79 -30.64 -16.26 -26.46
C ILE A 79 -29.57 -16.72 -27.44
N GLN A 80 -28.64 -17.54 -26.98
CA GLN A 80 -27.61 -18.08 -27.84
C GLN A 80 -28.22 -18.87 -29.02
N ARG A 81 -29.24 -19.69 -28.79
CA ARG A 81 -29.97 -20.41 -29.86
C ARG A 81 -30.69 -19.45 -30.80
N LEU A 82 -31.41 -18.47 -30.25
CA LEU A 82 -32.13 -17.48 -31.05
C LEU A 82 -31.17 -16.71 -31.98
N LEU A 83 -30.02 -16.24 -31.50
CA LEU A 83 -29.05 -15.52 -32.32
C LEU A 83 -28.42 -16.39 -33.41
N LEU A 84 -28.31 -17.71 -33.23
CA LEU A 84 -27.84 -18.62 -34.25
C LEU A 84 -28.84 -18.83 -35.39
N GLU A 85 -30.13 -18.75 -35.12
CA GLU A 85 -31.21 -19.07 -36.06
C GLU A 85 -31.73 -17.86 -36.88
N GLN A 86 -31.44 -16.61 -36.42
CA GLN A 86 -31.96 -15.42 -37.07
C GLN A 86 -31.46 -15.20 -38.50
N PRO A 87 -32.31 -14.74 -39.43
CA PRO A 87 -31.85 -14.38 -40.76
C PRO A 87 -30.94 -13.17 -40.73
N TRP A 88 -30.00 -13.13 -41.68
CA TRP A 88 -29.16 -11.96 -41.90
C TRP A 88 -29.94 -10.79 -42.49
N PRO A 89 -29.53 -9.53 -42.28
CA PRO A 89 -30.10 -8.40 -42.99
C PRO A 89 -30.02 -8.61 -44.50
N THR A 90 -31.04 -8.18 -45.22
CA THR A 90 -31.12 -8.35 -46.68
C THR A 90 -29.91 -7.75 -47.37
N GLY A 91 -29.25 -8.54 -48.21
CA GLY A 91 -28.04 -8.15 -48.94
C GLY A 91 -26.74 -8.23 -48.17
N PHE A 92 -26.77 -8.32 -46.79
CA PHE A 92 -25.56 -8.32 -45.96
C PHE A 92 -24.57 -9.44 -46.29
N PRO A 93 -24.97 -10.73 -46.44
CA PRO A 93 -24.03 -11.80 -46.77
C PRO A 93 -23.28 -11.56 -48.09
N ALA A 94 -23.96 -11.10 -49.14
CA ALA A 94 -23.39 -10.82 -50.45
C ALA A 94 -22.44 -9.59 -50.44
N ASP A 95 -22.77 -8.53 -49.71
CA ASP A 95 -21.90 -7.36 -49.54
C ASP A 95 -20.63 -7.75 -48.74
N LEU A 96 -20.77 -8.52 -47.67
CA LEU A 96 -19.64 -9.02 -46.88
C LEU A 96 -18.70 -9.88 -47.74
N GLU A 97 -19.24 -10.83 -48.48
CA GLU A 97 -18.45 -11.70 -49.35
C GLU A 97 -17.70 -10.89 -50.43
N THR A 98 -18.40 -9.94 -51.10
CA THR A 98 -17.80 -9.05 -52.08
C THR A 98 -16.64 -8.24 -51.52
N ARG A 99 -16.81 -7.62 -50.36
CA ARG A 99 -15.75 -6.80 -49.70
C ARG A 99 -14.60 -7.66 -49.21
N LEU A 100 -14.87 -8.84 -48.63
CA LEU A 100 -13.81 -9.77 -48.21
C LEU A 100 -13.00 -10.29 -49.40
N THR A 101 -13.67 -10.67 -50.49
CA THR A 101 -13.00 -11.08 -51.73
C THR A 101 -12.12 -9.98 -52.32
N GLY A 102 -12.56 -8.70 -52.22
CA GLY A 102 -11.74 -7.55 -52.61
C GLY A 102 -10.53 -7.27 -51.72
N LEU A 103 -10.54 -7.76 -50.48
CA LEU A 103 -9.40 -7.69 -49.54
C LEU A 103 -8.47 -8.89 -49.62
N ALA A 104 -8.95 -10.01 -50.13
CA ALA A 104 -8.20 -11.26 -50.30
C ALA A 104 -7.11 -11.10 -51.36
N GLY A 105 -5.89 -11.59 -51.10
CA GLY A 105 -4.83 -11.67 -52.08
C GLY A 105 -5.08 -12.77 -53.09
N ASP A 106 -5.70 -13.87 -52.65
CA ASP A 106 -6.06 -15.03 -53.43
C ASP A 106 -7.22 -15.82 -52.80
N SER A 107 -7.69 -16.87 -53.43
CA SER A 107 -8.77 -17.73 -52.93
C SER A 107 -8.37 -18.62 -51.75
N SER A 108 -7.11 -18.68 -51.41
CA SER A 108 -6.57 -19.45 -50.27
C SER A 108 -6.55 -18.61 -48.98
N THR A 109 -6.85 -17.31 -49.04
CA THR A 109 -6.87 -16.37 -47.91
C THR A 109 -7.72 -16.92 -46.79
N ARG A 110 -7.15 -16.96 -45.59
CA ARG A 110 -7.84 -17.27 -44.34
C ARG A 110 -8.08 -16.01 -43.52
N TRP A 111 -9.08 -16.04 -42.69
CA TRP A 111 -9.53 -14.87 -41.93
C TRP A 111 -9.36 -15.05 -40.45
N ALA A 112 -9.00 -13.98 -39.75
CA ALA A 112 -9.12 -13.83 -38.31
C ALA A 112 -10.45 -13.10 -38.01
N VAL A 113 -11.39 -13.79 -37.38
CA VAL A 113 -12.70 -13.25 -36.97
C VAL A 113 -12.67 -13.02 -35.48
N ARG A 114 -12.74 -11.73 -35.06
CA ARG A 114 -12.45 -11.29 -33.71
C ARG A 114 -13.63 -10.49 -33.12
N SER A 115 -14.07 -10.86 -31.93
CA SER A 115 -15.04 -10.08 -31.16
C SER A 115 -14.52 -8.65 -30.89
N SER A 116 -15.41 -7.67 -30.90
CA SER A 116 -15.18 -6.27 -30.58
C SER A 116 -16.40 -5.74 -29.81
N ALA A 117 -16.46 -6.01 -28.51
CA ALA A 117 -17.59 -5.62 -27.68
C ALA A 117 -17.49 -4.13 -27.29
N THR A 118 -18.63 -3.51 -27.04
CA THR A 118 -18.71 -2.09 -26.66
C THR A 118 -18.19 -1.81 -25.26
N ASN A 119 -18.10 -2.84 -24.42
CA ASN A 119 -17.61 -2.77 -23.02
C ASN A 119 -16.23 -3.44 -22.83
N GLU A 120 -15.49 -3.74 -23.91
CA GLU A 120 -14.23 -4.49 -23.81
C GLU A 120 -13.07 -3.66 -23.24
N ASP A 121 -13.09 -2.35 -23.42
CA ASP A 121 -12.01 -1.42 -23.06
C ASP A 121 -12.53 -0.26 -22.17
N VAL A 122 -13.44 -0.54 -21.24
CA VAL A 122 -13.94 0.45 -20.29
C VAL A 122 -12.93 0.63 -19.15
N ALA A 123 -12.81 1.87 -18.62
CA ALA A 123 -11.72 2.35 -17.78
C ALA A 123 -11.40 1.48 -16.54
N ASP A 124 -12.35 0.72 -16.01
CA ASP A 124 -12.19 -0.01 -14.74
C ASP A 124 -12.13 -1.54 -14.89
N MET A 125 -12.21 -2.08 -16.13
CA MET A 125 -12.17 -3.53 -16.35
C MET A 125 -11.48 -3.94 -17.64
N SER A 126 -10.65 -4.98 -17.54
CA SER A 126 -10.06 -5.65 -18.72
C SER A 126 -10.82 -6.94 -19.03
N ALA A 127 -11.71 -6.89 -20.04
CA ALA A 127 -12.42 -8.07 -20.54
C ALA A 127 -11.56 -8.94 -21.48
N ALA A 128 -10.23 -8.88 -21.36
CA ALA A 128 -9.28 -9.60 -22.20
C ALA A 128 -9.52 -11.12 -22.15
N GLY A 129 -9.68 -11.73 -23.30
CA GLY A 129 -9.87 -13.18 -23.44
C GLY A 129 -11.24 -13.72 -23.01
N LEU A 130 -12.20 -12.85 -22.65
CA LEU A 130 -13.55 -13.27 -22.31
C LEU A 130 -14.38 -13.69 -23.52
N TYR A 131 -14.20 -13.02 -24.65
CA TYR A 131 -15.00 -13.21 -25.84
C TYR A 131 -14.26 -14.07 -26.89
N ARG A 132 -15.02 -14.66 -27.80
CA ARG A 132 -14.50 -15.61 -28.79
C ARG A 132 -13.75 -14.90 -29.91
N THR A 133 -12.59 -15.46 -30.27
CA THR A 133 -11.83 -15.14 -31.49
C THR A 133 -11.55 -16.43 -32.24
N THR A 134 -11.83 -16.46 -33.55
CA THR A 134 -11.56 -17.63 -34.39
C THR A 134 -10.51 -17.27 -35.45
N LEU A 135 -9.45 -18.06 -35.51
CA LEU A 135 -8.32 -17.85 -36.42
C LEU A 135 -8.31 -18.92 -37.54
N GLY A 136 -7.83 -18.53 -38.70
CA GLY A 136 -7.70 -19.45 -39.84
C GLY A 136 -9.04 -19.81 -40.53
N VAL A 137 -10.05 -18.91 -40.43
CA VAL A 137 -11.41 -19.14 -40.94
C VAL A 137 -11.43 -19.08 -42.46
N PRO A 138 -11.98 -20.10 -43.18
CA PRO A 138 -12.22 -20.00 -44.61
C PRO A 138 -13.41 -19.04 -44.86
N LEU A 139 -13.46 -18.42 -46.05
CA LEU A 139 -14.50 -17.45 -46.42
C LEU A 139 -15.92 -18.01 -46.19
N ALA A 140 -16.19 -19.24 -46.57
CA ALA A 140 -17.51 -19.88 -46.40
C ALA A 140 -17.97 -20.02 -44.92
N ALA A 141 -17.00 -19.97 -43.93
CA ALA A 141 -17.32 -20.11 -42.53
C ALA A 141 -17.30 -18.76 -41.76
N VAL A 142 -17.05 -17.64 -42.42
CA VAL A 142 -16.99 -16.32 -41.80
C VAL A 142 -18.32 -15.95 -41.16
N LEU A 143 -19.44 -16.14 -41.84
CA LEU A 143 -20.80 -15.85 -41.31
C LEU A 143 -21.06 -16.63 -40.01
N GLN A 144 -20.69 -17.91 -39.95
CA GLN A 144 -20.84 -18.69 -38.73
C GLN A 144 -19.92 -18.17 -37.59
N SER A 145 -18.70 -17.79 -37.94
CA SER A 145 -17.76 -17.25 -36.95
C SER A 145 -18.22 -15.91 -36.39
N ILE A 146 -18.95 -15.09 -37.16
CA ILE A 146 -19.57 -13.86 -36.63
C ILE A 146 -20.63 -14.21 -35.59
N ARG A 147 -21.50 -15.19 -35.85
CA ARG A 147 -22.48 -15.67 -34.85
C ARG A 147 -21.82 -16.24 -33.62
N ASP A 148 -20.72 -16.95 -33.78
CA ASP A 148 -19.94 -17.47 -32.66
C ASP A 148 -19.38 -16.36 -31.75
N CYS A 149 -19.00 -15.23 -32.35
CA CYS A 149 -18.62 -14.03 -31.54
C CYS A 149 -19.84 -13.48 -30.77
N TRP A 150 -21.01 -13.38 -31.40
CA TRP A 150 -22.21 -12.86 -30.75
C TRP A 150 -22.67 -13.71 -29.57
N ILE A 151 -22.72 -15.04 -29.75
CA ILE A 151 -23.16 -15.95 -28.67
C ILE A 151 -22.19 -15.97 -27.53
N SER A 152 -20.88 -15.69 -27.75
CA SER A 152 -19.89 -15.63 -26.68
C SER A 152 -20.13 -14.47 -25.68
N LEU A 153 -20.90 -13.44 -26.06
CA LEU A 153 -21.32 -12.37 -25.16
C LEU A 153 -22.30 -12.88 -24.09
N TRP A 154 -23.13 -13.87 -24.47
CA TRP A 154 -24.14 -14.48 -23.60
C TRP A 154 -23.67 -15.77 -22.93
N ASP A 155 -22.36 -15.92 -22.73
CA ASP A 155 -21.77 -17.03 -21.99
C ASP A 155 -21.88 -16.78 -20.48
N GLU A 156 -22.28 -17.80 -19.72
CA GLU A 156 -22.40 -17.73 -18.25
C GLU A 156 -21.09 -17.22 -17.59
N ARG A 157 -19.93 -17.62 -18.17
CA ARG A 157 -18.62 -17.17 -17.72
C ARG A 157 -18.45 -15.65 -17.83
N VAL A 158 -18.90 -15.07 -18.94
CA VAL A 158 -18.86 -13.62 -19.21
C VAL A 158 -19.77 -12.89 -18.23
N PHE A 159 -21.00 -13.37 -18.07
CA PHE A 159 -21.95 -12.77 -17.15
C PHE A 159 -21.46 -12.79 -15.69
N ARG A 160 -20.92 -13.93 -15.21
CA ARG A 160 -20.34 -14.04 -13.87
C ARG A 160 -19.18 -13.07 -13.64
N TYR A 161 -18.39 -12.80 -14.67
CA TYR A 161 -17.31 -11.82 -14.58
C TYR A 161 -17.85 -10.41 -14.30
N PHE A 162 -18.90 -9.98 -15.02
CA PHE A 162 -19.56 -8.69 -14.79
C PHE A 162 -20.25 -8.63 -13.44
N LEU A 163 -20.93 -9.67 -13.03
CA LEU A 163 -21.61 -9.74 -11.73
C LEU A 163 -20.63 -9.56 -10.56
N ARG A 164 -19.43 -10.12 -10.66
CA ARG A 164 -18.38 -9.99 -9.63
C ARG A 164 -17.76 -8.60 -9.54
N SER A 165 -17.81 -7.82 -10.59
CA SER A 165 -17.23 -6.46 -10.59
C SER A 165 -18.05 -5.45 -9.77
N GLY A 166 -19.31 -5.79 -9.40
CA GLY A 166 -20.17 -4.95 -8.57
C GLY A 166 -20.66 -3.65 -9.22
N ALA A 167 -20.34 -3.41 -10.49
CA ALA A 167 -20.72 -2.21 -11.22
C ALA A 167 -22.03 -2.42 -11.98
N ASP A 168 -22.81 -1.34 -12.11
CA ASP A 168 -24.05 -1.29 -12.91
C ASP A 168 -23.68 -1.12 -14.39
N TRP A 169 -23.38 -2.26 -15.06
CA TRP A 169 -22.87 -2.25 -16.44
C TRP A 169 -24.01 -2.13 -17.44
N PRO A 170 -23.91 -1.18 -18.40
CA PRO A 170 -24.87 -1.14 -19.51
C PRO A 170 -24.81 -2.44 -20.32
N CYS A 171 -25.94 -2.84 -20.87
CA CYS A 171 -26.02 -4.03 -21.73
C CYS A 171 -25.01 -3.91 -22.88
N PRO A 172 -24.03 -4.85 -23.01
CA PRO A 172 -23.05 -4.77 -24.06
C PRO A 172 -23.60 -5.17 -25.42
N ALA A 173 -23.03 -4.56 -26.48
CA ALA A 173 -23.28 -4.96 -27.86
C ALA A 173 -22.01 -5.51 -28.50
N MET A 174 -22.12 -6.36 -29.51
CA MET A 174 -21.00 -7.06 -30.14
C MET A 174 -20.87 -6.67 -31.61
N ALA A 175 -19.81 -5.94 -31.94
CA ALA A 175 -19.25 -5.82 -33.27
C ALA A 175 -18.21 -6.91 -33.53
N VAL A 176 -17.82 -7.12 -34.78
CA VAL A 176 -16.86 -8.17 -35.16
C VAL A 176 -15.84 -7.63 -36.16
N VAL A 177 -14.55 -7.78 -35.84
CA VAL A 177 -13.43 -7.41 -36.71
C VAL A 177 -13.03 -8.63 -37.55
N ILE A 178 -12.88 -8.43 -38.86
CA ILE A 178 -12.46 -9.45 -39.80
C ILE A 178 -11.23 -8.97 -40.57
N GLN A 179 -10.10 -9.68 -40.42
CA GLN A 179 -8.83 -9.33 -41.04
C GLN A 179 -8.20 -10.55 -41.72
N PRO A 180 -7.38 -10.40 -42.78
CA PRO A 180 -6.59 -11.48 -43.31
C PRO A 180 -5.68 -12.09 -42.23
N MET A 181 -5.57 -13.41 -42.23
CA MET A 181 -4.69 -14.11 -41.28
C MET A 181 -3.22 -13.95 -41.70
N LEU A 182 -2.39 -13.47 -40.75
CA LEU A 182 -0.96 -13.27 -40.96
C LEU A 182 -0.17 -14.57 -40.73
N SER A 183 0.90 -14.78 -41.53
CA SER A 183 1.85 -15.86 -41.31
C SER A 183 2.90 -15.48 -40.26
N ALA A 184 2.56 -15.68 -39.03
CA ALA A 184 3.38 -15.23 -37.88
C ALA A 184 4.69 -16.04 -37.78
N GLN A 185 5.85 -15.39 -37.92
CA GLN A 185 7.16 -15.92 -37.48
C GLN A 185 7.29 -15.80 -35.94
N ALA A 186 6.93 -14.65 -35.39
CA ALA A 186 6.82 -14.40 -33.99
C ALA A 186 5.63 -13.47 -33.72
N ALA A 187 5.10 -13.54 -32.52
CA ALA A 187 4.01 -12.66 -32.09
C ALA A 187 4.10 -12.44 -30.58
N GLY A 188 3.35 -11.47 -30.06
CA GLY A 188 3.36 -11.22 -28.62
C GLY A 188 2.62 -9.98 -28.20
N VAL A 189 2.98 -9.49 -27.01
CA VAL A 189 2.40 -8.30 -26.40
C VAL A 189 3.51 -7.28 -26.16
N ALA A 190 3.20 -6.00 -26.30
CA ALA A 190 4.10 -4.91 -25.96
C ALA A 190 3.34 -3.84 -25.14
N TYR A 191 3.94 -3.45 -24.03
CA TYR A 191 3.46 -2.37 -23.20
C TYR A 191 4.30 -1.13 -23.43
N SER A 192 3.68 -0.01 -23.79
CA SER A 192 4.40 1.24 -24.06
C SER A 192 5.09 1.83 -22.83
N ILE A 193 4.79 1.29 -21.65
CA ILE A 193 5.45 1.57 -20.37
C ILE A 193 5.79 0.24 -19.68
N HIS A 194 6.68 0.28 -18.70
CA HIS A 194 6.97 -0.93 -17.92
C HIS A 194 5.80 -1.26 -16.97
N PRO A 195 5.06 -2.38 -17.16
CA PRO A 195 3.77 -2.61 -16.48
C PRO A 195 3.87 -2.75 -14.96
N VAL A 196 5.06 -3.14 -14.42
CA VAL A 196 5.29 -3.31 -12.98
C VAL A 196 5.84 -2.06 -12.32
N THR A 197 6.68 -1.28 -13.02
CA THR A 197 7.37 -0.11 -12.43
C THR A 197 6.78 1.23 -12.87
N GLY A 198 5.84 1.24 -13.84
CA GLY A 198 5.25 2.44 -14.42
C GLY A 198 6.23 3.35 -15.17
N ARG A 199 7.47 2.90 -15.41
CA ARG A 199 8.49 3.72 -16.08
C ARG A 199 8.11 3.98 -17.53
N THR A 200 7.81 5.24 -17.84
CA THR A 200 7.45 5.70 -19.18
C THR A 200 8.62 5.67 -20.18
N SER A 201 9.87 5.65 -19.69
CA SER A 201 11.07 5.50 -20.51
C SER A 201 11.38 4.05 -20.90
N GLN A 202 10.54 3.08 -20.54
CA GLN A 202 10.78 1.65 -20.80
C GLN A 202 9.57 1.02 -21.46
N VAL A 203 9.82 0.34 -22.58
CA VAL A 203 8.85 -0.51 -23.27
C VAL A 203 9.12 -1.96 -22.87
N SER A 204 8.09 -2.66 -22.40
CA SER A 204 8.17 -4.09 -22.06
C SER A 204 7.58 -4.91 -23.22
N ILE A 205 8.31 -5.92 -23.68
CA ILE A 205 7.92 -6.76 -24.83
C ILE A 205 8.00 -8.22 -24.41
N ASP A 206 6.89 -8.93 -24.56
CA ASP A 206 6.80 -10.39 -24.43
C ASP A 206 6.62 -10.98 -25.83
N ALA A 207 7.44 -11.98 -26.19
CA ALA A 207 7.49 -12.58 -27.54
C ALA A 207 7.47 -14.11 -27.49
N VAL A 208 6.69 -14.72 -28.40
CA VAL A 208 6.64 -16.16 -28.62
C VAL A 208 6.81 -16.47 -30.12
N PRO A 209 7.36 -17.62 -30.48
CA PRO A 209 7.37 -18.06 -31.91
C PRO A 209 5.97 -18.45 -32.37
N GLY A 210 5.63 -18.10 -33.61
CA GLY A 210 4.30 -18.35 -34.17
C GLY A 210 3.22 -17.38 -33.62
N LEU A 211 2.01 -17.88 -33.35
CA LEU A 211 0.85 -17.09 -32.97
C LEU A 211 0.82 -16.71 -31.51
N ALA A 212 0.41 -15.48 -31.21
CA ALA A 212 0.31 -14.93 -29.85
C ALA A 212 -0.70 -15.65 -28.94
N SER A 213 -1.66 -16.40 -29.49
CA SER A 213 -2.62 -17.20 -28.73
C SER A 213 -1.96 -18.22 -27.79
N SER A 214 -0.74 -18.69 -28.09
CA SER A 214 0.07 -19.53 -27.20
C SER A 214 0.51 -18.79 -25.91
N LEU A 215 0.73 -17.49 -26.00
CA LEU A 215 1.07 -16.63 -24.85
C LEU A 215 -0.17 -16.35 -23.99
N VAL A 216 -1.27 -15.92 -24.62
CA VAL A 216 -2.51 -15.53 -23.92
C VAL A 216 -3.10 -16.73 -23.17
N ASN A 217 -3.01 -17.94 -23.74
CA ASN A 217 -3.50 -19.18 -23.10
C ASN A 217 -2.50 -19.82 -22.11
N GLY A 218 -1.32 -19.20 -21.89
CA GLY A 218 -0.31 -19.71 -20.96
C GLY A 218 0.37 -21.03 -21.39
N VAL A 219 0.29 -21.38 -22.66
CA VAL A 219 0.85 -22.64 -23.21
C VAL A 219 2.37 -22.58 -23.36
N VAL A 220 2.91 -21.38 -23.64
CA VAL A 220 4.33 -21.14 -23.87
C VAL A 220 4.83 -20.00 -23.00
N THR A 221 5.98 -20.19 -22.34
CA THR A 221 6.67 -19.12 -21.62
C THR A 221 7.36 -18.19 -22.63
N PRO A 222 7.08 -16.87 -22.63
CA PRO A 222 7.63 -15.96 -23.61
C PRO A 222 9.10 -15.59 -23.34
N ASP A 223 9.80 -15.16 -24.37
CA ASP A 223 10.97 -14.31 -24.22
C ASP A 223 10.51 -12.94 -23.72
N ARG A 224 11.21 -12.37 -22.73
CA ARG A 224 10.89 -11.05 -22.17
C ARG A 224 12.02 -10.07 -22.40
N TYR A 225 11.66 -8.90 -22.90
CA TYR A 225 12.59 -7.82 -23.17
C TYR A 225 12.12 -6.51 -22.51
N VAL A 226 13.07 -5.71 -22.04
CA VAL A 226 12.83 -4.34 -21.60
C VAL A 226 13.72 -3.44 -22.42
N VAL A 227 13.13 -2.58 -23.22
CA VAL A 227 13.81 -1.62 -24.09
C VAL A 227 13.69 -0.22 -23.49
N GLU A 228 14.80 0.44 -23.26
CA GLU A 228 14.86 1.82 -22.81
C GLU A 228 14.80 2.75 -24.01
N VAL A 229 13.84 3.69 -23.93
CA VAL A 229 13.57 4.68 -24.96
C VAL A 229 13.96 6.06 -24.41
N TYR A 230 14.68 6.83 -25.20
CA TYR A 230 15.08 8.20 -24.84
C TYR A 230 14.27 9.23 -25.64
N ASP A 231 13.91 10.35 -25.02
CA ASP A 231 13.20 11.47 -25.66
C ASP A 231 14.08 12.23 -26.69
N ASP A 232 15.34 11.87 -26.81
CA ASP A 232 16.32 12.49 -27.67
C ASP A 232 16.60 11.58 -28.87
N ASP A 233 16.26 12.04 -30.07
CA ASP A 233 16.47 11.29 -31.33
C ASP A 233 17.95 10.94 -31.60
N HIS A 234 18.88 11.55 -30.87
CA HIS A 234 20.32 11.30 -31.00
C HIS A 234 20.82 10.17 -30.08
N ARG A 235 20.02 9.64 -29.18
CA ARG A 235 20.41 8.53 -28.30
C ARG A 235 19.85 7.22 -28.83
N PRO A 236 20.67 6.17 -29.02
CA PRO A 236 20.19 4.87 -29.45
C PRO A 236 19.35 4.22 -28.38
N PHE A 237 18.27 3.55 -28.79
CA PHE A 237 17.53 2.64 -27.92
C PHE A 237 18.47 1.62 -27.30
N ARG A 238 18.17 1.17 -26.08
CA ARG A 238 18.99 0.21 -25.36
C ARG A 238 18.14 -0.94 -24.83
N VAL A 239 18.51 -2.18 -25.12
CA VAL A 239 17.93 -3.34 -24.46
C VAL A 239 18.52 -3.45 -23.05
N ARG A 240 17.69 -3.15 -22.04
CA ARG A 240 18.06 -3.18 -20.62
C ARG A 240 18.04 -4.58 -20.04
N ARG A 241 17.09 -5.39 -20.49
CA ARG A 241 16.88 -6.75 -19.99
C ARG A 241 16.48 -7.66 -21.15
N ARG A 242 17.09 -8.84 -21.19
CA ARG A 242 16.71 -9.92 -22.11
C ARG A 242 16.62 -11.21 -21.32
N MET A 243 15.46 -11.84 -21.32
CA MET A 243 15.19 -13.11 -20.66
C MET A 243 14.67 -14.07 -21.74
N LEU A 244 15.51 -14.99 -22.19
CA LEU A 244 15.14 -15.98 -23.20
C LEU A 244 14.59 -17.23 -22.51
N ALA A 245 13.35 -17.60 -22.85
CA ALA A 245 12.70 -18.79 -22.37
C ALA A 245 13.06 -20.03 -23.21
N ARG A 246 12.86 -21.22 -22.65
CA ARG A 246 12.93 -22.48 -23.43
C ARG A 246 11.55 -22.76 -24.03
N LYS A 247 11.39 -22.46 -25.32
CA LYS A 247 10.13 -22.58 -26.07
C LYS A 247 10.10 -23.95 -26.76
N ARG A 248 9.34 -24.90 -26.21
CA ARG A 248 9.26 -26.27 -26.72
C ARG A 248 8.27 -26.44 -27.88
N LYS A 249 7.28 -25.55 -27.97
CA LYS A 249 6.14 -25.64 -28.89
C LYS A 249 5.84 -24.24 -29.44
N LYS A 250 5.23 -24.21 -30.63
CA LYS A 250 4.67 -23.01 -31.24
C LYS A 250 3.31 -23.34 -31.84
N LEU A 251 2.47 -22.32 -31.97
CA LEU A 251 1.20 -22.41 -32.69
C LEU A 251 1.38 -21.79 -34.08
N THR A 252 1.00 -22.50 -35.10
CA THR A 252 1.07 -22.07 -36.50
C THR A 252 -0.33 -22.08 -37.13
N ALA A 253 -0.56 -21.14 -38.05
CA ALA A 253 -1.76 -21.14 -38.87
C ALA A 253 -1.62 -22.19 -39.97
N THR A 254 -2.63 -23.04 -40.10
CA THR A 254 -2.71 -24.06 -41.18
C THR A 254 -4.04 -23.91 -41.93
N PRO A 255 -4.18 -24.48 -43.13
CA PRO A 255 -5.43 -24.44 -43.88
C PRO A 255 -6.66 -24.95 -43.10
N GLY A 256 -6.45 -25.85 -42.14
CA GLY A 256 -7.52 -26.41 -41.28
C GLY A 256 -7.69 -25.72 -39.92
N GLY A 257 -7.08 -24.55 -39.69
CA GLY A 257 -7.15 -23.82 -38.40
C GLY A 257 -5.78 -23.58 -37.78
N VAL A 258 -5.67 -23.70 -36.45
CA VAL A 258 -4.41 -23.54 -35.71
C VAL A 258 -3.87 -24.89 -35.29
N ARG A 259 -2.57 -25.17 -35.54
CA ARG A 259 -1.89 -26.40 -35.17
C ARG A 259 -0.74 -26.14 -34.22
N GLU A 260 -0.57 -27.04 -33.26
CA GLU A 260 0.60 -27.04 -32.35
C GLU A 260 1.75 -27.82 -33.04
N GLU A 261 2.93 -27.20 -33.09
CA GLU A 261 4.16 -27.79 -33.65
C GLU A 261 5.27 -27.78 -32.60
N SER A 262 6.05 -28.86 -32.53
CA SER A 262 7.24 -28.96 -31.71
C SER A 262 8.41 -28.17 -32.30
N ILE A 263 9.16 -27.45 -31.47
CA ILE A 263 10.35 -26.70 -31.87
C ILE A 263 11.58 -27.59 -31.64
N PRO A 264 12.47 -27.74 -32.68
CA PRO A 264 13.72 -28.48 -32.55
C PRO A 264 14.56 -27.95 -31.37
N GLU A 265 15.27 -28.84 -30.67
CA GLU A 265 16.01 -28.48 -29.45
C GLU A 265 17.01 -27.32 -29.63
N PRO A 266 17.78 -27.22 -30.73
CA PRO A 266 18.70 -26.11 -30.98
C PRO A 266 18.00 -24.74 -31.07
N GLU A 267 16.72 -24.73 -31.52
CA GLU A 267 15.93 -23.52 -31.72
C GLU A 267 15.15 -23.08 -30.47
N GLN A 268 14.96 -23.96 -29.47
CA GLN A 268 14.12 -23.70 -28.29
C GLN A 268 14.56 -22.48 -27.46
N ARG A 269 15.84 -22.09 -27.53
CA ARG A 269 16.42 -20.97 -26.80
C ARG A 269 16.83 -19.79 -27.69
N GLN A 270 16.55 -19.85 -28.99
CA GLN A 270 16.79 -18.73 -29.89
C GLN A 270 15.86 -17.56 -29.56
N ALA A 271 16.38 -16.33 -29.66
CA ALA A 271 15.59 -15.12 -29.44
C ALA A 271 14.51 -14.99 -30.52
N CYS A 272 13.27 -14.68 -30.10
CA CYS A 272 12.17 -14.44 -31.03
C CYS A 272 12.34 -13.18 -31.86
N LEU A 273 13.08 -12.18 -31.35
CA LEU A 273 13.28 -10.88 -31.98
C LEU A 273 14.75 -10.49 -31.97
N THR A 274 15.20 -9.87 -33.10
CA THR A 274 16.48 -9.18 -33.20
C THR A 274 16.42 -7.80 -32.54
N ASP A 275 17.57 -7.18 -32.24
CA ASP A 275 17.63 -5.84 -31.65
C ASP A 275 16.98 -4.77 -32.55
N LYS A 276 17.13 -4.91 -33.88
CA LYS A 276 16.46 -4.02 -34.84
C LYS A 276 14.94 -4.08 -34.71
N GLN A 277 14.38 -5.30 -34.62
CA GLN A 277 12.94 -5.51 -34.45
C GLN A 277 12.45 -5.05 -33.08
N LEU A 278 13.23 -5.25 -31.99
CA LEU A 278 12.92 -4.72 -30.66
C LEU A 278 12.84 -3.19 -30.65
N PHE A 279 13.77 -2.51 -31.33
CA PHE A 279 13.79 -1.05 -31.40
C PHE A 279 12.64 -0.51 -32.28
N GLU A 280 12.34 -1.20 -33.37
CA GLU A 280 11.20 -0.85 -34.22
C GLU A 280 9.89 -0.98 -33.46
N LEU A 281 9.66 -2.10 -32.75
CA LEU A 281 8.46 -2.32 -31.95
C LEU A 281 8.36 -1.32 -30.79
N ALA A 282 9.47 -0.99 -30.13
CA ALA A 282 9.49 0.03 -29.09
C ALA A 282 9.13 1.43 -29.64
N ARG A 283 9.61 1.77 -30.83
CA ARG A 283 9.25 3.03 -31.52
C ARG A 283 7.79 3.06 -31.91
N LEU A 284 7.25 1.96 -32.47
CA LEU A 284 5.82 1.83 -32.78
C LEU A 284 4.97 1.98 -31.54
N SER A 285 5.34 1.32 -30.43
CA SER A 285 4.64 1.42 -29.16
C SER A 285 4.54 2.88 -28.66
N LYS A 286 5.63 3.63 -28.74
CA LYS A 286 5.65 5.05 -28.35
C LYS A 286 4.84 5.96 -29.28
N ARG A 287 4.87 5.71 -30.57
CA ARG A 287 4.05 6.44 -31.53
C ARG A 287 2.54 6.20 -31.30
N ILE A 288 2.16 4.98 -30.97
CA ILE A 288 0.78 4.63 -30.64
C ILE A 288 0.35 5.27 -29.32
N GLU A 289 1.23 5.26 -28.28
CA GLU A 289 0.99 5.97 -27.01
C GLU A 289 0.67 7.45 -27.25
N VAL A 290 1.42 8.12 -28.11
CA VAL A 290 1.15 9.52 -28.49
C VAL A 290 -0.23 9.67 -29.19
N ALA A 291 -0.58 8.77 -30.10
CA ALA A 291 -1.88 8.78 -30.81
C ALA A 291 -3.06 8.54 -29.83
N PHE A 292 -2.88 7.72 -28.83
CA PHE A 292 -3.88 7.45 -27.80
C PHE A 292 -3.88 8.49 -26.67
N ARG A 293 -2.84 9.34 -26.56
CA ARG A 293 -2.58 10.28 -25.48
C ARG A 293 -2.52 9.63 -24.07
N GLN A 294 -2.22 8.34 -24.03
CA GLN A 294 -2.10 7.56 -22.80
C GLN A 294 -1.32 6.27 -23.08
N PRO A 295 -0.73 5.62 -22.06
CA PRO A 295 -0.04 4.35 -22.21
C PRO A 295 -0.92 3.29 -22.86
N VAL A 296 -0.31 2.42 -23.66
CA VAL A 296 -1.02 1.40 -24.44
C VAL A 296 -0.44 0.02 -24.25
N ASP A 297 -1.32 -0.96 -24.31
CA ASP A 297 -1.09 -2.39 -24.43
C ASP A 297 -1.35 -2.80 -25.88
N LEU A 298 -0.39 -3.46 -26.52
CA LEU A 298 -0.40 -3.78 -27.93
C LEU A 298 -0.24 -5.27 -28.13
N GLU A 299 -1.07 -5.88 -29.00
CA GLU A 299 -0.76 -7.17 -29.60
C GLU A 299 -0.10 -6.95 -30.97
N TRP A 300 0.99 -7.64 -31.22
CA TRP A 300 1.77 -7.50 -32.44
C TRP A 300 2.09 -8.86 -33.07
N VAL A 301 2.31 -8.84 -34.39
CA VAL A 301 2.74 -9.99 -35.17
C VAL A 301 3.89 -9.56 -36.08
N LEU A 302 4.96 -10.34 -36.08
CA LEU A 302 6.04 -10.28 -37.07
C LEU A 302 5.79 -11.33 -38.13
N ASP A 303 5.55 -10.90 -39.34
CA ASP A 303 5.54 -11.78 -40.51
C ASP A 303 6.89 -11.73 -41.26
N VAL A 304 6.94 -12.29 -42.48
CA VAL A 304 8.17 -12.32 -43.29
C VAL A 304 8.65 -10.92 -43.68
N GLU A 305 7.74 -9.97 -43.81
CA GLU A 305 8.01 -8.63 -44.35
C GLU A 305 8.18 -7.56 -43.27
N ARG A 306 7.32 -7.55 -42.25
CA ARG A 306 7.29 -6.46 -41.26
C ARG A 306 6.53 -6.78 -39.97
N LEU A 307 6.59 -5.82 -39.03
CA LEU A 307 5.78 -5.81 -37.82
C LEU A 307 4.38 -5.24 -38.10
N TRP A 308 3.37 -5.95 -37.60
CA TRP A 308 1.98 -5.55 -37.64
C TRP A 308 1.40 -5.39 -36.25
N ILE A 309 0.56 -4.37 -36.04
CA ILE A 309 -0.24 -4.21 -34.84
C ILE A 309 -1.61 -4.82 -35.10
N VAL A 310 -1.99 -5.79 -34.31
CA VAL A 310 -3.26 -6.53 -34.46
C VAL A 310 -4.28 -6.18 -33.37
N GLN A 311 -3.84 -5.52 -32.29
CA GLN A 311 -4.70 -4.93 -31.27
C GLN A 311 -3.95 -3.80 -30.58
N ALA A 312 -4.66 -2.74 -30.24
CA ALA A 312 -4.16 -1.64 -29.40
C ALA A 312 -5.27 -1.19 -28.45
N ARG A 313 -4.96 -1.13 -27.16
CA ARG A 313 -5.89 -0.64 -26.16
C ARG A 313 -5.17 0.21 -25.11
N PRO A 314 -5.88 1.14 -24.48
CA PRO A 314 -5.34 1.89 -23.35
C PRO A 314 -4.99 0.97 -22.19
N ILE A 315 -3.89 1.28 -21.50
CA ILE A 315 -3.60 0.68 -20.20
C ILE A 315 -4.39 1.48 -19.16
N THR A 316 -5.54 0.95 -18.74
CA THR A 316 -6.42 1.61 -17.77
C THR A 316 -5.88 1.57 -16.34
N ALA A 317 -5.00 0.59 -16.03
CA ALA A 317 -4.35 0.47 -14.74
C ALA A 317 -3.22 1.50 -14.49
N VAL A 318 -2.98 2.45 -15.42
CA VAL A 318 -1.97 3.49 -15.27
C VAL A 318 -2.60 4.85 -15.48
N ARG A 319 -2.53 5.69 -14.45
CA ARG A 319 -3.03 7.06 -14.49
C ARG A 319 -1.89 8.05 -14.69
N PRO A 320 -2.06 9.09 -15.53
CA PRO A 320 -1.00 10.04 -15.80
C PRO A 320 -0.66 10.89 -14.57
N TRP A 321 0.62 11.02 -14.26
CA TRP A 321 1.19 11.95 -13.31
C TRP A 321 1.70 13.18 -14.09
N PRO A 322 1.45 14.42 -13.73
CA PRO A 322 0.94 14.95 -12.48
C PRO A 322 -0.55 15.40 -12.47
N SER A 323 -1.39 14.89 -13.34
CA SER A 323 -2.80 15.33 -13.45
C SER A 323 -3.76 14.62 -12.47
N LEU A 324 -3.24 13.83 -11.53
CA LEU A 324 -4.06 13.16 -10.51
C LEU A 324 -4.65 14.17 -9.52
N THR A 325 -5.93 14.00 -9.21
CA THR A 325 -6.63 14.69 -8.13
C THR A 325 -6.60 13.86 -6.83
N ASN A 326 -6.99 14.45 -5.72
CA ASN A 326 -7.08 13.73 -4.45
C ASN A 326 -8.07 12.56 -4.49
N ASP A 327 -9.16 12.66 -5.27
CA ASP A 327 -10.20 11.63 -5.36
C ASP A 327 -9.76 10.44 -6.21
N GLU A 328 -8.79 10.63 -7.11
CA GLU A 328 -8.19 9.58 -7.91
C GLU A 328 -7.01 8.88 -7.24
N CYS A 329 -6.59 9.33 -6.06
CA CYS A 329 -5.51 8.72 -5.30
C CYS A 329 -6.02 7.59 -4.39
N GLU A 330 -5.17 6.60 -4.15
CA GLU A 330 -5.41 5.59 -3.13
C GLU A 330 -4.87 6.07 -1.78
N TRP A 331 -5.64 5.81 -0.72
CA TRP A 331 -5.38 6.27 0.63
C TRP A 331 -5.31 5.09 1.59
N THR A 332 -4.37 5.08 2.52
CA THR A 332 -4.27 4.04 3.55
C THR A 332 -4.12 4.64 4.94
N ARG A 333 -4.75 4.00 5.93
CA ARG A 333 -4.53 4.29 7.35
C ARG A 333 -3.58 3.31 8.04
N ALA A 334 -3.05 2.32 7.32
CA ALA A 334 -2.22 1.25 7.90
C ALA A 334 -1.06 1.80 8.75
N ASN A 335 -0.35 2.82 8.24
CA ASN A 335 0.74 3.48 8.97
C ASN A 335 0.23 4.28 10.18
N PHE A 336 -0.90 4.96 10.05
CA PHE A 336 -1.48 5.73 11.15
C PHE A 336 -2.08 4.86 12.24
N LYS A 337 -2.59 3.65 11.94
CA LYS A 337 -3.01 2.70 12.98
C LYS A 337 -1.88 2.36 13.96
N GLU A 338 -0.63 2.35 13.49
CA GLU A 338 0.52 2.11 14.36
C GLU A 338 0.85 3.31 15.25
N THR A 339 0.74 4.53 14.71
CA THR A 339 1.16 5.75 15.41
C THR A 339 0.01 6.45 16.15
N LEU A 340 -1.22 6.26 15.68
CA LEU A 340 -2.46 6.85 16.19
C LEU A 340 -3.55 5.75 16.22
N PRO A 341 -3.44 4.78 17.15
CA PRO A 341 -4.38 3.64 17.22
C PRO A 341 -5.79 4.06 17.60
N GLU A 342 -5.92 5.11 18.42
CA GLU A 342 -7.19 5.71 18.81
C GLU A 342 -7.57 6.85 17.85
N LEU A 343 -8.81 7.36 17.98
CA LEU A 343 -9.24 8.56 17.25
C LEU A 343 -8.43 9.78 17.76
N PRO A 344 -7.63 10.43 16.88
CA PRO A 344 -6.91 11.63 17.29
C PRO A 344 -7.85 12.79 17.60
N SER A 345 -7.38 13.72 18.42
CA SER A 345 -8.09 14.98 18.66
C SER A 345 -8.13 15.86 17.40
N PRO A 346 -9.14 16.72 17.22
CA PRO A 346 -9.19 17.69 16.12
C PRO A 346 -7.92 18.56 16.03
N LEU A 347 -7.35 18.93 17.17
CA LEU A 347 -6.09 19.68 17.23
C LEU A 347 -4.92 18.84 16.74
N GLY A 348 -4.85 17.58 17.16
CA GLY A 348 -3.83 16.64 16.72
C GLY A 348 -3.91 16.37 15.21
N LEU A 349 -5.13 16.24 14.65
CA LEU A 349 -5.34 16.06 13.21
C LEU A 349 -4.87 17.27 12.40
N SER A 350 -5.26 18.50 12.80
CA SER A 350 -4.84 19.70 12.08
C SER A 350 -3.32 19.94 12.16
N PHE A 351 -2.69 19.53 13.26
CA PHE A 351 -1.23 19.52 13.39
C PHE A 351 -0.60 18.47 12.44
N LEU A 352 -1.17 17.25 12.37
CA LEU A 352 -0.68 16.16 11.52
C LEU A 352 -0.69 16.54 10.04
N GLU A 353 -1.77 17.16 9.55
CA GLU A 353 -1.88 17.62 8.16
C GLU A 353 -0.75 18.61 7.81
N ARG A 354 -0.58 19.66 8.64
CA ARG A 354 0.51 20.63 8.47
C ARG A 354 1.89 19.97 8.55
N PHE A 355 2.07 19.08 9.51
CA PHE A 355 3.32 18.34 9.73
C PHE A 355 3.71 17.51 8.51
N MET A 356 2.77 16.73 7.94
CA MET A 356 3.06 15.84 6.82
C MET A 356 3.48 16.61 5.57
N ASP A 357 2.83 17.72 5.25
CA ASP A 357 3.16 18.52 4.08
C ASP A 357 4.49 19.28 4.25
N ALA A 358 4.72 19.88 5.40
CA ALA A 358 5.92 20.67 5.65
C ALA A 358 7.18 19.80 5.80
N TYR A 359 7.10 18.69 6.54
CA TYR A 359 8.30 17.95 6.97
C TYR A 359 8.53 16.65 6.22
N ILE A 360 7.51 16.08 5.57
CA ILE A 360 7.65 14.84 4.81
C ILE A 360 7.70 15.11 3.31
N ILE A 361 6.81 15.94 2.78
CA ILE A 361 6.72 16.19 1.34
C ILE A 361 7.73 17.23 0.86
N THR A 362 7.91 18.33 1.59
CA THR A 362 8.84 19.41 1.22
C THR A 362 10.29 18.93 0.97
N PRO A 363 10.87 18.01 1.75
CA PRO A 363 12.19 17.45 1.44
C PRO A 363 12.29 16.78 0.06
N TYR A 364 11.25 16.09 -0.39
CA TYR A 364 11.24 15.49 -1.74
C TYR A 364 11.21 16.55 -2.84
N ARG A 365 10.47 17.66 -2.65
CA ARG A 365 10.51 18.82 -3.56
C ARG A 365 11.92 19.41 -3.67
N ARG A 366 12.63 19.51 -2.55
CA ARG A 366 14.06 19.97 -2.52
C ARG A 366 15.02 19.03 -3.22
N LEU A 367 14.69 17.74 -3.27
CA LEU A 367 15.45 16.75 -4.03
C LEU A 367 15.17 16.82 -5.55
N GLY A 368 14.23 17.67 -5.98
CA GLY A 368 13.85 17.83 -7.38
C GLY A 368 12.68 16.94 -7.81
N CYS A 369 11.99 16.30 -6.88
CA CYS A 369 10.79 15.55 -7.20
C CYS A 369 9.63 16.49 -7.52
N THR A 370 8.84 16.13 -8.53
CA THR A 370 7.60 16.83 -8.87
C THR A 370 6.49 16.35 -7.94
N VAL A 371 5.85 17.29 -7.26
CA VAL A 371 4.64 17.05 -6.46
C VAL A 371 3.55 17.92 -7.08
N PRO A 372 2.44 17.34 -7.57
CA PRO A 372 1.33 18.10 -8.15
C PRO A 372 0.75 19.11 -7.14
N GLU A 373 0.34 20.28 -7.69
CA GLU A 373 -0.38 21.26 -6.89
C GLU A 373 -1.75 20.71 -6.50
N GLY A 374 -2.19 20.99 -5.27
CA GLY A 374 -3.49 20.54 -4.76
C GLY A 374 -3.56 19.11 -4.24
N LEU A 375 -2.52 18.27 -4.43
CA LEU A 375 -2.48 16.96 -3.78
C LEU A 375 -2.12 17.09 -2.30
N SER A 376 -2.98 16.53 -1.45
CA SER A 376 -2.75 16.42 -0.02
C SER A 376 -1.97 15.15 0.31
N SER A 377 -1.10 15.21 1.31
CA SER A 377 -0.41 14.03 1.83
C SER A 377 -1.27 13.21 2.80
N VAL A 378 -2.24 13.88 3.44
CA VAL A 378 -3.18 13.29 4.41
C VAL A 378 -4.59 13.79 4.11
N ARG A 379 -5.58 12.91 4.27
CA ARG A 379 -7.02 13.24 4.34
C ARG A 379 -7.64 12.56 5.57
N VAL A 380 -8.68 13.16 6.10
CA VAL A 380 -9.40 12.65 7.27
C VAL A 380 -10.76 12.08 6.85
N PHE A 381 -11.05 10.83 7.27
CA PHE A 381 -12.34 10.17 7.06
C PHE A 381 -12.86 9.63 8.40
N HIS A 382 -14.03 10.09 8.82
CA HIS A 382 -14.62 9.78 10.14
C HIS A 382 -13.61 9.91 11.29
N GLY A 383 -12.93 11.08 11.36
CA GLY A 383 -11.94 11.39 12.40
C GLY A 383 -10.63 10.61 12.32
N ARG A 384 -10.42 9.79 11.30
CA ARG A 384 -9.20 8.99 11.12
C ARG A 384 -8.36 9.52 9.96
N PRO A 385 -7.05 9.71 10.14
CA PRO A 385 -6.18 10.16 9.07
C PRO A 385 -5.82 9.02 8.11
N TYR A 386 -5.76 9.34 6.82
CA TYR A 386 -5.34 8.47 5.73
C TYR A 386 -4.18 9.11 4.98
N LEU A 387 -3.15 8.32 4.70
CA LEU A 387 -1.97 8.72 3.95
C LEU A 387 -2.19 8.49 2.46
N ASN A 388 -1.80 9.45 1.63
CA ASN A 388 -1.82 9.34 0.17
C ASN A 388 -0.72 8.37 -0.31
N VAL A 389 -1.07 7.09 -0.51
CA VAL A 389 -0.11 6.07 -0.95
C VAL A 389 0.38 6.34 -2.36
N THR A 390 -0.52 6.80 -3.24
CA THR A 390 -0.19 7.14 -4.64
C THR A 390 0.89 8.21 -4.71
N LEU A 391 0.79 9.26 -3.89
CA LEU A 391 1.81 10.30 -3.79
C LEU A 391 3.17 9.74 -3.38
N PHE A 392 3.22 8.92 -2.33
CA PHE A 392 4.48 8.33 -1.86
C PHE A 392 5.10 7.38 -2.88
N TYR A 393 4.28 6.57 -3.56
CA TYR A 393 4.75 5.72 -4.67
C TYR A 393 5.45 6.54 -5.73
N THR A 394 4.84 7.65 -6.16
CA THR A 394 5.41 8.51 -7.20
C THR A 394 6.71 9.18 -6.77
N LEU A 395 6.84 9.60 -5.52
CA LEU A 395 8.08 10.17 -4.98
C LEU A 395 9.21 9.16 -4.98
N VAL A 396 8.93 7.92 -4.56
CA VAL A 396 9.93 6.84 -4.58
C VAL A 396 10.34 6.47 -6.01
N MET A 397 9.37 6.38 -6.94
CA MET A 397 9.63 6.07 -8.35
C MET A 397 10.47 7.15 -9.04
N GLN A 398 10.23 8.43 -8.75
CA GLN A 398 11.04 9.54 -9.27
C GLN A 398 12.51 9.42 -8.84
N LEU A 399 12.77 8.88 -7.65
CA LEU A 399 14.12 8.62 -7.14
C LEU A 399 14.69 7.25 -7.52
N HIS A 400 14.10 6.55 -8.50
CA HIS A 400 14.46 5.19 -8.93
C HIS A 400 14.37 4.12 -7.82
N GLY A 401 13.61 4.38 -6.75
CA GLY A 401 13.36 3.42 -5.69
C GLY A 401 12.35 2.33 -6.10
N ASN A 402 12.20 1.32 -5.22
CA ASN A 402 11.19 0.28 -5.36
C ASN A 402 9.97 0.61 -4.49
N PRO A 403 8.83 1.03 -5.07
CA PRO A 403 7.67 1.40 -4.29
C PRO A 403 7.00 0.21 -3.57
N ALA A 404 7.07 -1.00 -4.11
CA ALA A 404 6.53 -2.20 -3.45
C ALA A 404 7.20 -2.46 -2.09
N PHE A 405 8.50 -2.18 -1.98
CA PHE A 405 9.22 -2.26 -0.71
C PHE A 405 8.68 -1.24 0.32
N LEU A 406 8.34 -0.03 -0.13
CA LEU A 406 7.76 0.99 0.75
C LEU A 406 6.40 0.53 1.31
N THR A 407 5.52 -0.01 0.44
CA THR A 407 4.19 -0.51 0.86
C THR A 407 4.32 -1.62 1.88
N GLU A 408 5.21 -2.59 1.65
CA GLU A 408 5.48 -3.67 2.60
C GLU A 408 5.94 -3.12 3.97
N GLN A 409 6.76 -2.06 3.97
CA GLN A 409 7.23 -1.44 5.22
C GLN A 409 6.16 -0.62 5.95
N MET A 410 5.22 -0.05 5.20
CA MET A 410 4.12 0.74 5.75
C MET A 410 2.92 -0.11 6.18
N GLY A 411 2.93 -1.42 5.90
CA GLY A 411 1.83 -2.33 6.22
C GLY A 411 0.58 -2.13 5.35
N GLY A 412 0.72 -1.48 4.20
CA GLY A 412 -0.37 -1.25 3.24
C GLY A 412 -0.49 -2.35 2.19
N GLU A 413 -1.56 -2.29 1.40
CA GLU A 413 -1.75 -3.11 0.21
C GLU A 413 -1.03 -2.50 -1.00
N PRO A 414 -0.63 -3.31 -2.01
CA PRO A 414 -0.14 -2.79 -3.28
C PRO A 414 -1.18 -1.92 -3.96
N LEU A 415 -0.75 -0.84 -4.64
CA LEU A 415 -1.65 -0.01 -5.44
C LEU A 415 -2.33 -0.83 -6.54
N MET A 416 -3.63 -0.57 -6.78
CA MET A 416 -4.36 -1.19 -7.89
C MET A 416 -3.93 -0.64 -9.25
N PHE A 417 -3.42 0.58 -9.29
CA PHE A 417 -2.89 1.18 -10.52
C PHE A 417 -1.48 1.72 -10.29
N THR A 418 -0.68 1.77 -11.35
CA THR A 418 0.68 2.32 -11.28
C THR A 418 0.68 3.71 -11.92
N PRO A 419 0.96 4.79 -11.16
CA PRO A 419 1.06 6.12 -11.73
C PRO A 419 2.16 6.20 -12.80
N SER A 420 1.88 6.87 -13.92
CA SER A 420 2.87 7.14 -14.95
C SER A 420 3.79 8.27 -14.50
N VAL A 421 4.99 7.95 -14.05
CA VAL A 421 5.93 8.90 -13.44
C VAL A 421 7.24 8.97 -14.21
N ARG A 422 7.70 10.17 -14.51
CA ARG A 422 9.03 10.40 -15.10
C ARG A 422 10.09 10.37 -14.01
N PRO A 423 11.03 9.41 -14.02
CA PRO A 423 12.12 9.38 -13.05
C PRO A 423 13.10 10.54 -13.27
N LEU A 424 13.79 10.96 -12.19
CA LEU A 424 14.81 11.99 -12.28
C LEU A 424 15.96 11.54 -13.20
N GLY A 425 16.44 12.43 -14.06
CA GLY A 425 17.59 12.18 -14.90
C GLY A 425 18.89 12.03 -14.08
N ALA A 426 19.93 11.45 -14.67
CA ALA A 426 21.17 11.08 -13.96
C ALA A 426 21.82 12.24 -13.18
N LEU A 427 21.85 13.47 -13.73
CA LEU A 427 22.41 14.64 -13.06
C LEU A 427 21.56 15.09 -11.87
N ALA A 428 20.22 15.07 -12.03
CA ALA A 428 19.28 15.42 -10.96
C ALA A 428 19.36 14.37 -9.83
N LEU A 429 19.46 13.10 -10.17
CA LEU A 429 19.61 11.99 -9.21
C LEU A 429 20.94 12.12 -8.43
N LEU A 430 22.04 12.49 -9.09
CA LEU A 430 23.31 12.74 -8.41
C LEU A 430 23.20 13.93 -7.45
N ARG A 431 22.57 15.04 -7.87
CA ARG A 431 22.29 16.19 -6.99
C ARG A 431 21.41 15.80 -5.80
N ALA A 432 20.36 15.03 -6.04
CA ALA A 432 19.50 14.50 -4.99
C ALA A 432 20.29 13.64 -3.99
N GLY A 433 21.17 12.75 -4.48
CA GLY A 433 22.02 11.90 -3.63
C GLY A 433 22.99 12.73 -2.77
N VAL A 434 23.63 13.77 -3.35
CA VAL A 434 24.49 14.72 -2.58
C VAL A 434 23.66 15.50 -1.56
N GLY A 435 22.48 15.97 -1.96
CA GLY A 435 21.53 16.65 -1.06
C GLY A 435 21.16 15.76 0.14
N MET A 436 20.76 14.52 -0.11
CA MET A 436 20.47 13.54 0.94
C MET A 436 21.65 13.32 1.90
N LEU A 437 22.86 13.16 1.37
CA LEU A 437 24.04 12.97 2.19
C LEU A 437 24.33 14.19 3.09
N ARG A 438 24.07 15.39 2.59
CA ARG A 438 24.22 16.64 3.39
C ARG A 438 23.17 16.69 4.51
N GLU A 439 21.89 16.42 4.19
CA GLU A 439 20.81 16.40 5.18
C GLU A 439 21.06 15.35 6.26
N TRP A 440 21.54 14.19 5.91
CA TRP A 440 21.87 13.15 6.86
C TRP A 440 23.03 13.52 7.81
N ARG A 441 24.07 14.16 7.27
CA ARG A 441 25.18 14.66 8.10
C ARG A 441 24.71 15.77 9.05
N LYS A 442 23.83 16.66 8.55
CA LYS A 442 23.19 17.70 9.33
C LYS A 442 22.34 17.10 10.45
N ALA A 443 21.48 16.11 10.13
CA ALA A 443 20.64 15.41 11.10
C ALA A 443 21.45 14.70 12.18
N ALA A 444 22.51 13.99 11.81
CA ALA A 444 23.36 13.28 12.76
C ALA A 444 24.16 14.21 13.68
N LYS A 445 24.45 15.46 13.25
CA LYS A 445 25.22 16.44 14.04
C LYS A 445 24.31 17.32 14.89
N GLN A 446 23.15 17.75 14.38
CA GLN A 446 22.24 18.69 15.03
C GLN A 446 21.17 17.98 15.87
N GLY A 447 20.82 16.73 15.54
CA GLY A 447 19.81 15.97 16.29
C GLY A 447 20.04 15.99 17.81
N PRO A 448 21.22 15.60 18.32
CA PRO A 448 21.48 15.60 19.76
C PRO A 448 21.33 16.98 20.44
N LYS A 449 21.61 18.08 19.72
CA LYS A 449 21.43 19.45 20.24
C LYS A 449 19.93 19.78 20.35
N ASN A 450 19.14 19.38 19.33
CA ASN A 450 17.70 19.56 19.34
C ASN A 450 17.05 18.75 20.46
N PHE A 451 17.55 17.54 20.74
CA PHE A 451 17.07 16.71 21.86
C PHE A 451 17.21 17.42 23.20
N SER A 452 18.37 18.03 23.46
CA SER A 452 18.61 18.81 24.68
C SER A 452 17.68 20.02 24.78
N ALA A 453 17.41 20.71 23.66
CA ALA A 453 16.49 21.84 23.61
C ALA A 453 15.04 21.43 23.91
N MET A 454 14.55 20.32 23.34
CA MET A 454 13.21 19.79 23.62
C MET A 454 13.03 19.41 25.09
N LYS A 455 14.04 18.76 25.70
CA LYS A 455 14.03 18.45 27.14
C LYS A 455 13.99 19.71 27.98
N ALA A 456 14.78 20.73 27.65
CA ALA A 456 14.77 22.01 28.33
C ALA A 456 13.41 22.73 28.21
N MET A 457 12.74 22.66 27.05
CA MET A 457 11.38 23.20 26.87
C MET A 457 10.39 22.53 27.80
N ALA A 458 10.38 21.21 27.92
CA ALA A 458 9.49 20.50 28.85
C ALA A 458 9.71 20.90 30.30
N GLN A 459 10.97 21.11 30.70
CA GLN A 459 11.29 21.59 32.06
C GLN A 459 10.89 23.03 32.28
N ARG A 460 11.06 23.90 31.27
CA ARG A 460 10.70 25.31 31.35
C ARG A 460 9.19 25.53 31.44
N TYR A 461 8.44 24.77 30.64
CA TYR A 461 6.97 24.90 30.52
C TYR A 461 6.25 23.78 31.25
N ARG A 462 6.79 23.33 32.39
CA ARG A 462 6.06 22.47 33.31
C ARG A 462 4.79 23.16 33.80
N TYR A 463 3.75 22.38 34.00
CA TYR A 463 2.44 22.89 34.35
C TYR A 463 2.45 23.78 35.63
N ASP A 464 3.20 23.39 36.67
CA ASP A 464 3.38 24.12 37.91
C ASP A 464 4.09 25.48 37.71
N ARG A 465 4.89 25.67 36.69
CA ARG A 465 5.65 26.88 36.40
C ARG A 465 4.94 27.92 35.55
N ILE A 466 3.87 27.56 34.88
CA ILE A 466 3.14 28.37 33.88
C ILE A 466 1.81 28.89 34.41
N GLN A 467 1.53 28.72 35.70
CA GLN A 467 0.23 29.05 36.33
C GLN A 467 -0.16 30.54 36.20
N ASN A 468 0.80 31.44 36.18
CA ASN A 468 0.57 32.88 36.17
C ASN A 468 0.56 33.52 34.78
N LEU A 469 0.77 32.71 33.71
CA LEU A 469 0.81 33.25 32.35
C LEU A 469 -0.58 33.70 31.88
N SER A 470 -0.59 34.84 31.22
CA SER A 470 -1.77 35.39 30.53
C SER A 470 -2.04 34.64 29.21
N VAL A 471 -3.22 34.83 28.64
CA VAL A 471 -3.60 34.24 27.35
C VAL A 471 -2.64 34.65 26.22
N GLN A 472 -2.26 35.95 26.22
CA GLN A 472 -1.34 36.50 25.22
C GLN A 472 0.08 35.91 25.34
N GLU A 473 0.58 35.74 26.56
CA GLU A 473 1.88 35.11 26.81
C GLU A 473 1.86 33.61 26.39
N LEU A 474 0.79 32.89 26.75
CA LEU A 474 0.61 31.49 26.33
C LEU A 474 0.58 31.36 24.80
N ALA A 475 -0.13 32.25 24.11
CA ALA A 475 -0.18 32.31 22.67
C ALA A 475 1.22 32.55 22.05
N ALA A 476 1.91 33.57 22.52
CA ALA A 476 3.24 33.93 22.04
C ALA A 476 4.27 32.78 22.24
N ILE A 477 4.18 32.07 23.37
CA ILE A 477 5.02 30.91 23.65
C ILE A 477 4.66 29.76 22.70
N LEU A 478 3.36 29.42 22.50
CA LEU A 478 2.91 28.38 21.59
C LEU A 478 3.38 28.65 20.16
N ASP A 479 3.30 29.91 19.72
CA ASP A 479 3.79 30.29 18.38
C ASP A 479 5.32 30.23 18.30
N SER A 480 6.02 30.58 19.38
CA SER A 480 7.48 30.50 19.46
C SER A 480 7.97 29.03 19.36
N ILE A 481 7.35 28.12 20.11
CA ILE A 481 7.72 26.69 20.03
C ILE A 481 7.31 26.09 18.69
N GLY A 482 6.20 26.53 18.08
CA GLY A 482 5.79 26.13 16.72
C GLY A 482 6.85 26.54 15.69
N ARG A 483 7.27 27.82 15.69
CA ARG A 483 8.35 28.31 14.81
C ARG A 483 9.68 27.59 15.07
N TRP A 484 10.00 27.29 16.32
CA TRP A 484 11.18 26.51 16.64
C TRP A 484 11.18 25.14 15.95
N LEU A 485 10.03 24.46 15.91
CA LEU A 485 9.87 23.18 15.22
C LEU A 485 10.08 23.34 13.71
N ASP A 486 9.51 24.39 13.11
CA ASP A 486 9.68 24.73 11.69
C ASP A 486 11.17 24.98 11.33
N ASP A 487 11.91 25.70 12.18
CA ASP A 487 13.34 25.97 11.98
C ASP A 487 14.24 24.73 12.18
N HIS A 488 13.73 23.71 12.86
CA HIS A 488 14.48 22.50 13.23
C HIS A 488 13.97 21.22 12.52
N GLU A 489 13.50 21.35 11.29
CA GLU A 489 13.01 20.25 10.42
C GLU A 489 13.98 19.07 10.27
N VAL A 490 15.28 19.27 10.52
CA VAL A 490 16.32 18.23 10.54
C VAL A 490 15.96 17.04 11.44
N THR A 491 15.18 17.29 12.48
CA THR A 491 14.65 16.27 13.39
C THR A 491 13.90 15.18 12.63
N PHE A 492 13.22 15.53 11.53
CA PHE A 492 12.44 14.62 10.70
C PHE A 492 13.26 13.93 9.60
N ALA A 493 14.39 14.52 9.21
CA ALA A 493 15.32 13.89 8.27
C ALA A 493 15.97 12.59 8.81
N ILE A 494 15.92 12.39 10.13
CA ILE A 494 16.40 11.16 10.79
C ILE A 494 15.57 9.94 10.34
N ALA A 495 14.24 10.06 10.27
CA ALA A 495 13.37 8.98 9.82
C ALA A 495 13.65 8.59 8.36
N GLY A 496 13.89 9.58 7.50
CA GLY A 496 14.30 9.36 6.10
C GLY A 496 15.63 8.60 6.00
N GLY A 497 16.58 8.83 6.91
CA GLY A 497 17.86 8.11 6.95
C GLY A 497 17.69 6.60 7.21
N VAL A 498 16.75 6.20 8.05
CA VAL A 498 16.40 4.78 8.29
C VAL A 498 15.79 4.18 7.03
N ALA A 499 14.72 4.78 6.50
CA ALA A 499 13.96 4.26 5.36
C ALA A 499 14.86 4.05 4.12
N GLN A 500 15.71 5.03 3.81
CA GLN A 500 16.61 4.97 2.65
C GLN A 500 17.74 3.97 2.84
N SER A 501 18.30 3.84 4.07
CA SER A 501 19.33 2.82 4.36
C SER A 501 18.78 1.41 4.19
N LEU A 502 17.55 1.16 4.65
CA LEU A 502 16.86 -0.11 4.49
C LEU A 502 16.52 -0.41 3.03
N GLN A 503 16.05 0.58 2.28
CA GLN A 503 15.76 0.43 0.86
C GLN A 503 17.01 0.05 0.07
N ALA A 504 18.16 0.73 0.35
CA ALA A 504 19.43 0.40 -0.28
C ALA A 504 19.89 -1.02 0.06
N MET A 505 19.79 -1.42 1.32
CA MET A 505 20.12 -2.78 1.76
C MET A 505 19.15 -3.82 1.19
N GLY A 506 17.84 -3.54 1.18
CA GLY A 506 16.81 -4.43 0.62
C GLY A 506 16.96 -4.69 -0.88
N THR A 507 17.64 -3.79 -1.61
CA THR A 507 17.95 -3.98 -3.03
C THR A 507 19.08 -4.98 -3.25
N VAL A 508 20.09 -5.03 -2.37
CA VAL A 508 21.31 -5.83 -2.59
C VAL A 508 21.39 -7.11 -1.76
N LEU A 509 20.84 -7.11 -0.53
CA LEU A 509 20.95 -8.23 0.40
C LEU A 509 20.26 -9.52 -0.07
N PRO A 510 19.07 -9.50 -0.71
CA PRO A 510 18.47 -10.72 -1.24
C PRO A 510 19.38 -11.48 -2.18
N GLY A 511 20.08 -10.76 -3.07
CA GLY A 511 21.05 -11.35 -4.00
C GLY A 511 22.38 -11.78 -3.35
N TRP A 512 22.67 -11.34 -2.13
CA TRP A 512 23.91 -11.64 -1.43
C TRP A 512 23.80 -12.71 -0.36
N LEU A 513 22.66 -12.74 0.37
CA LEU A 513 22.42 -13.57 1.55
C LEU A 513 21.32 -14.64 1.35
N GLY A 514 20.50 -14.52 0.28
CA GLY A 514 19.39 -15.44 0.04
C GLY A 514 18.08 -15.01 0.72
N SER A 515 17.14 -15.93 0.89
CA SER A 515 15.78 -15.67 1.39
C SER A 515 15.71 -15.18 2.85
N ASP A 516 16.64 -15.59 3.66
CA ASP A 516 16.69 -15.30 5.11
C ASP A 516 17.47 -14.00 5.46
N TRP A 517 17.80 -13.18 4.45
CA TRP A 517 18.52 -11.90 4.65
C TRP A 517 17.83 -10.97 5.67
N ARG A 518 16.48 -11.01 5.74
CA ARG A 518 15.72 -10.18 6.70
C ARG A 518 15.93 -10.64 8.12
N GLU A 519 15.92 -11.94 8.36
CA GLU A 519 16.15 -12.53 9.69
C GLU A 519 17.56 -12.19 10.18
N LEU A 520 18.55 -12.33 9.32
CA LEU A 520 19.95 -12.00 9.61
C LEU A 520 20.12 -10.50 9.90
N LEU A 521 19.53 -9.62 9.10
CA LEU A 521 19.59 -8.18 9.33
C LEU A 521 18.88 -7.80 10.63
N ASN A 522 17.70 -8.37 10.90
CA ASN A 522 16.96 -8.15 12.12
C ASN A 522 17.76 -8.61 13.35
N GLY A 523 18.40 -9.77 13.29
CA GLY A 523 19.31 -10.26 14.34
C GLY A 523 20.49 -9.31 14.56
N ALA A 524 21.10 -8.80 13.48
CA ALA A 524 22.22 -7.85 13.57
C ALA A 524 21.83 -6.48 14.16
N LEU A 525 20.55 -6.10 14.11
CA LEU A 525 20.06 -4.85 14.69
C LEU A 525 19.61 -4.97 16.15
N GLN A 526 19.68 -6.16 16.78
CA GLN A 526 19.34 -6.35 18.21
C GLN A 526 20.44 -5.87 19.15
N GLY A 527 20.07 -5.54 20.38
CA GLY A 527 21.01 -5.32 21.50
C GLY A 527 22.04 -4.21 21.24
N GLN A 528 21.64 -3.08 20.66
CA GLN A 528 22.57 -1.99 20.37
C GLN A 528 22.95 -1.15 21.60
N GLY A 529 22.44 -1.49 22.79
CA GLY A 529 22.88 -0.97 24.11
C GLY A 529 22.56 0.49 24.42
N THR A 530 22.25 1.30 23.42
CA THR A 530 22.05 2.76 23.55
C THR A 530 20.61 3.22 23.33
N VAL A 531 19.67 2.27 23.22
CA VAL A 531 18.28 2.60 22.92
C VAL A 531 17.55 2.97 24.20
N ILE A 532 16.94 4.14 24.26
CA ILE A 532 16.23 4.68 25.44
C ILE A 532 15.14 3.73 25.94
N SER A 533 14.47 3.01 25.04
CA SER A 533 13.49 1.99 25.40
C SER A 533 14.07 0.85 26.22
N ALA A 534 15.31 0.44 25.96
CA ALA A 534 16.02 -0.56 26.75
C ALA A 534 16.36 -0.03 28.14
N SER A 535 16.72 1.25 28.27
CA SER A 535 16.98 1.88 29.57
C SER A 535 15.71 1.98 30.42
N GLN A 536 14.55 2.16 29.83
CA GLN A 536 13.27 2.16 30.53
C GLN A 536 12.98 0.81 31.19
N ILE A 537 13.31 -0.30 30.52
CA ILE A 537 13.18 -1.66 31.07
C ILE A 537 14.05 -1.83 32.33
N VAL A 538 15.29 -1.37 32.26
CA VAL A 538 16.23 -1.44 33.36
C VAL A 538 15.67 -0.67 34.57
N ARG A 539 15.17 0.55 34.36
CA ARG A 539 14.58 1.38 35.40
C ARG A 539 13.34 0.75 36.05
N LEU A 540 12.47 0.13 35.26
CA LEU A 540 11.30 -0.57 35.80
C LEU A 540 11.70 -1.79 36.66
N ALA A 541 12.71 -2.55 36.23
CA ALA A 541 13.21 -3.67 36.99
C ALA A 541 13.91 -3.23 38.28
N GLU A 542 14.67 -2.10 38.27
CA GLU A 542 15.21 -1.49 39.48
C GLU A 542 14.11 -1.14 40.48
N LEU A 543 12.98 -0.61 39.99
CA LEU A 543 11.81 -0.32 40.82
C LEU A 543 11.20 -1.58 41.45
N VAL A 544 11.07 -2.67 40.66
CA VAL A 544 10.56 -3.95 41.20
C VAL A 544 11.47 -4.51 42.28
N VAL A 545 12.79 -4.47 42.06
CA VAL A 545 13.79 -4.92 43.06
C VAL A 545 13.70 -4.06 44.33
N ALA A 546 13.67 -2.74 44.22
CA ALA A 546 13.52 -1.85 45.35
C ALA A 546 12.22 -2.11 46.14
N ALA A 547 11.10 -2.28 45.43
CA ALA A 547 9.82 -2.62 46.04
C ALA A 547 9.80 -3.98 46.77
N GLN A 548 10.58 -4.95 46.29
CA GLN A 548 10.71 -6.26 46.97
C GLN A 548 11.62 -6.22 48.19
N GLN A 549 12.60 -5.33 48.21
CA GLN A 549 13.56 -5.18 49.28
C GLN A 549 13.05 -4.33 50.42
N GLU A 550 12.19 -3.36 50.17
CA GLU A 550 11.64 -2.46 51.17
C GLU A 550 10.31 -2.94 51.73
N GLU A 551 10.32 -3.28 53.02
CA GLU A 551 9.14 -3.85 53.69
C GLU A 551 7.90 -2.95 53.63
N THR A 552 8.07 -1.62 53.83
CA THR A 552 6.97 -0.64 53.76
C THR A 552 6.30 -0.65 52.37
N VAL A 553 7.11 -0.69 51.28
CA VAL A 553 6.59 -0.69 49.93
C VAL A 553 5.95 -2.05 49.58
N ARG A 554 6.56 -3.13 50.07
CA ARG A 554 6.01 -4.46 49.88
C ARG A 554 4.66 -4.61 50.59
N GLN A 555 4.53 -4.21 51.84
CA GLN A 555 3.26 -4.23 52.60
C GLN A 555 2.22 -3.38 51.90
N TRP A 556 2.57 -2.17 51.40
CA TRP A 556 1.66 -1.31 50.66
C TRP A 556 1.17 -2.00 49.37
N PHE A 557 2.03 -2.64 48.57
CA PHE A 557 1.62 -3.36 47.35
C PHE A 557 0.82 -4.65 47.62
N PHE A 558 1.00 -5.28 48.77
CA PHE A 558 0.22 -6.47 49.17
C PHE A 558 -1.07 -6.17 49.90
N SER A 559 -1.30 -4.93 50.34
CA SER A 559 -2.54 -4.52 50.99
C SER A 559 -3.76 -4.83 50.15
N GLU A 560 -4.84 -5.30 50.79
CA GLU A 560 -6.15 -5.50 50.15
C GLU A 560 -6.83 -4.15 49.81
N GLU A 561 -6.64 -3.12 50.65
CA GLU A 561 -7.15 -1.77 50.47
C GLU A 561 -6.22 -0.89 49.58
N TRP A 562 -5.34 -1.51 48.81
CA TRP A 562 -4.40 -0.78 47.98
C TRP A 562 -5.07 0.17 47.01
N ALA A 563 -4.66 1.42 47.07
CA ALA A 563 -5.00 2.46 46.11
C ALA A 563 -3.71 3.17 45.65
N ALA A 564 -3.61 3.45 44.37
CA ALA A 564 -2.52 4.25 43.84
C ALA A 564 -2.60 5.72 44.25
N CYS A 565 -3.82 6.22 44.48
CA CYS A 565 -4.06 7.56 45.01
C CYS A 565 -3.43 7.72 46.37
N GLY A 566 -2.64 8.81 46.60
CA GLY A 566 -1.95 9.04 47.86
C GLY A 566 -0.68 8.23 48.09
N TYR A 567 -0.14 7.58 47.02
CA TYR A 567 1.09 6.77 47.12
C TYR A 567 2.27 7.51 47.73
N ARG A 568 2.39 8.84 47.53
CA ARG A 568 3.49 9.64 48.05
C ARG A 568 3.52 9.66 49.58
N ASP A 569 2.37 9.68 50.21
CA ASP A 569 2.23 9.64 51.67
C ASP A 569 2.42 8.22 52.20
N ALA A 570 1.86 7.23 51.49
CA ALA A 570 1.92 5.80 51.86
C ALA A 570 3.34 5.23 51.91
N ILE A 571 4.22 5.69 51.01
CA ILE A 571 5.61 5.20 50.89
C ILE A 571 6.64 6.33 51.01
N GLN A 572 6.31 7.36 51.80
CA GLN A 572 7.21 8.50 52.06
C GLN A 572 8.56 8.02 52.63
N GLY A 573 9.65 8.62 52.17
CA GLY A 573 11.00 8.35 52.66
C GLY A 573 11.64 7.05 52.15
N THR A 574 10.95 6.26 51.27
CA THR A 574 11.48 5.03 50.71
C THR A 574 12.41 5.29 49.53
N GLU A 575 13.38 4.39 49.30
CA GLU A 575 14.25 4.40 48.11
C GLU A 575 13.41 4.16 46.86
N PHE A 576 12.36 3.31 46.95
CA PHE A 576 11.41 3.09 45.85
C PHE A 576 10.77 4.41 45.39
N LEU A 577 10.29 5.28 46.34
CA LEU A 577 9.69 6.57 45.97
C LEU A 577 10.72 7.46 45.27
N ARG A 578 11.95 7.49 45.76
CA ARG A 578 13.05 8.27 45.14
C ARG A 578 13.33 7.78 43.71
N LEU A 579 13.41 6.46 43.47
CA LEU A 579 13.62 5.87 42.17
C LEU A 579 12.40 6.09 41.25
N PHE A 580 11.19 6.03 41.79
CA PHE A 580 9.97 6.26 41.02
C PHE A 580 9.85 7.72 40.57
N ASP A 581 10.24 8.67 41.44
CA ASP A 581 10.31 10.10 41.06
C ASP A 581 11.36 10.32 39.95
N GLN A 582 12.50 9.63 40.01
CA GLN A 582 13.49 9.65 38.91
C GLN A 582 12.92 9.06 37.63
N TYR A 583 12.19 7.94 37.71
CA TYR A 583 11.53 7.32 36.56
C TYR A 583 10.50 8.29 35.96
N LEU A 584 9.68 8.95 36.75
CA LEU A 584 8.72 9.94 36.28
C LEU A 584 9.40 11.16 35.64
N ALA A 585 10.53 11.61 36.18
CA ALA A 585 11.32 12.70 35.58
C ALA A 585 11.93 12.33 34.24
N GLU A 586 12.30 11.07 34.05
CA GLU A 586 12.91 10.56 32.80
C GLU A 586 11.89 10.07 31.79
N TYR A 587 10.81 9.41 32.19
CA TYR A 587 9.81 8.76 31.33
C TYR A 587 8.38 9.27 31.53
N GLY A 588 8.11 10.14 32.48
CA GLY A 588 6.77 10.63 32.79
C GLY A 588 6.09 11.42 31.65
N HIS A 589 6.86 11.92 30.68
CA HIS A 589 6.38 12.57 29.47
C HIS A 589 5.83 11.57 28.42
N ARG A 590 6.04 10.27 28.61
CA ARG A 590 5.51 9.21 27.72
C ARG A 590 4.02 8.97 28.01
N ALA A 591 3.32 8.37 27.07
CA ALA A 591 1.91 7.98 27.18
C ALA A 591 1.60 6.76 26.29
N VAL A 592 0.48 6.10 26.54
CA VAL A 592 -0.17 5.26 25.55
C VAL A 592 -0.91 6.20 24.59
N GLY A 593 -0.81 5.95 23.27
CA GLY A 593 -1.32 6.89 22.27
C GLY A 593 -0.59 8.24 22.25
N GLU A 594 0.69 8.26 22.63
CA GLU A 594 1.51 9.47 22.86
C GLU A 594 1.62 10.42 21.66
N SER A 595 1.28 9.95 20.46
CA SER A 595 1.28 10.76 19.24
C SER A 595 0.16 11.78 19.21
N ASP A 596 -0.95 11.59 19.95
CA ASP A 596 -1.95 12.63 20.16
C ASP A 596 -1.60 13.49 21.38
N ILE A 597 -1.65 14.79 21.16
CA ILE A 597 -1.39 15.79 22.22
C ILE A 597 -2.45 15.74 23.34
N MET A 598 -3.65 15.22 23.07
CA MET A 598 -4.72 15.07 24.05
C MET A 598 -4.46 13.92 25.02
N SER A 599 -3.65 12.93 24.67
CA SER A 599 -3.39 11.75 25.51
C SER A 599 -2.71 12.15 26.82
N PRO A 600 -3.22 11.74 27.99
CA PRO A 600 -2.60 12.03 29.29
C PRO A 600 -1.23 11.35 29.39
N ARG A 601 -0.29 12.03 30.01
CA ARG A 601 1.08 11.52 30.19
C ARG A 601 1.17 10.62 31.43
N ILE A 602 2.18 9.75 31.47
CA ILE A 602 2.43 8.88 32.66
C ILE A 602 2.54 9.74 33.94
N ALA A 603 3.17 10.91 33.87
CA ALA A 603 3.27 11.82 34.99
C ALA A 603 1.92 12.42 35.42
N ASP A 604 0.96 12.54 34.50
CA ASP A 604 -0.41 12.99 34.81
C ASP A 604 -1.23 11.87 35.50
N GLN A 605 -0.94 10.61 35.19
CA GLN A 605 -1.65 9.42 35.66
C GLN A 605 -0.66 8.27 36.00
N PRO A 606 0.10 8.36 37.11
CA PRO A 606 1.10 7.37 37.50
C PRO A 606 0.50 6.03 37.96
N ASP A 607 -0.82 6.02 38.22
CA ASP A 607 -1.56 4.86 38.78
C ASP A 607 -1.43 3.59 37.95
N ALA A 608 -1.45 3.71 36.62
CA ALA A 608 -1.32 2.57 35.74
C ALA A 608 0.05 1.89 35.86
N VAL A 609 1.12 2.67 36.01
CA VAL A 609 2.49 2.13 36.21
C VAL A 609 2.62 1.52 37.60
N LEU A 610 2.06 2.15 38.61
CA LEU A 610 2.06 1.59 39.97
C LEU A 610 1.28 0.28 40.06
N ALA A 611 0.12 0.18 39.40
CA ALA A 611 -0.66 -1.06 39.31
C ALA A 611 0.13 -2.18 38.63
N LEU A 612 0.87 -1.86 37.58
CA LEU A 612 1.74 -2.82 36.89
C LEU A 612 2.91 -3.27 37.78
N LEU A 613 3.60 -2.33 38.44
CA LEU A 613 4.68 -2.65 39.39
C LEU A 613 4.16 -3.54 40.51
N ARG A 614 2.97 -3.25 41.05
CA ARG A 614 2.28 -4.10 42.02
C ARG A 614 2.10 -5.53 41.51
N ALA A 615 1.62 -5.68 40.27
CA ALA A 615 1.42 -7.01 39.66
C ALA A 615 2.74 -7.79 39.52
N GLN A 616 3.83 -7.12 39.11
CA GLN A 616 5.16 -7.72 38.99
C GLN A 616 5.74 -8.13 40.33
N VAL A 617 5.62 -7.27 41.34
CA VAL A 617 6.07 -7.55 42.72
C VAL A 617 5.32 -8.75 43.31
N ARG A 618 3.98 -8.81 43.14
CA ARG A 618 3.14 -9.91 43.58
C ARG A 618 3.45 -11.25 42.87
N ALA A 619 3.81 -11.17 41.59
CA ALA A 619 4.19 -12.35 40.79
C ALA A 619 5.62 -12.85 41.08
N GLY A 620 6.39 -12.13 41.90
CA GLY A 620 7.77 -12.50 42.20
C GLY A 620 8.71 -12.44 41.00
N VAL A 621 8.41 -11.59 40.00
CA VAL A 621 9.24 -11.45 38.80
C VAL A 621 10.61 -10.88 39.17
N THR A 622 11.67 -11.65 38.98
CA THR A 622 13.05 -11.31 39.39
C THR A 622 14.08 -11.39 38.26
N ALA A 623 13.61 -11.44 36.98
CA ALA A 623 14.57 -11.59 35.89
C ALA A 623 15.51 -10.36 35.80
N PRO A 624 16.82 -10.53 35.99
CA PRO A 624 17.74 -9.41 35.94
C PRO A 624 17.83 -8.86 34.51
N PRO A 625 17.63 -7.54 34.31
CA PRO A 625 17.64 -6.89 33.00
C PRO A 625 18.91 -7.10 32.21
N GLN A 626 20.02 -7.29 32.92
CA GLN A 626 21.36 -7.52 32.35
C GLN A 626 21.44 -8.83 31.55
N GLU A 627 20.71 -9.88 31.92
CA GLU A 627 20.68 -11.13 31.16
C GLU A 627 19.97 -10.96 29.82
N VAL A 628 18.90 -10.20 29.74
CA VAL A 628 18.19 -9.93 28.48
C VAL A 628 19.09 -9.18 27.53
N LEU A 629 19.75 -8.12 27.99
CA LEU A 629 20.67 -7.31 27.18
C LEU A 629 21.89 -8.11 26.69
N SER A 630 22.44 -9.00 27.55
CA SER A 630 23.56 -9.86 27.17
C SER A 630 23.19 -10.88 26.11
N ARG A 631 22.02 -11.52 26.22
CA ARG A 631 21.50 -12.46 25.22
C ARG A 631 21.30 -11.78 23.85
N GLN A 632 20.80 -10.55 23.84
CA GLN A 632 20.62 -9.77 22.63
C GLN A 632 21.96 -9.40 21.97
N ALA A 633 22.96 -8.98 22.77
CA ALA A 633 24.30 -8.73 22.26
C ALA A 633 24.92 -9.97 21.63
N GLN A 634 24.74 -11.16 22.25
CA GLN A 634 25.17 -12.43 21.68
C GLN A 634 24.49 -12.75 20.35
N ARG A 635 23.17 -12.59 20.25
CA ARG A 635 22.42 -12.80 19.00
C ARG A 635 22.90 -11.87 17.89
N ARG A 636 23.17 -10.60 18.21
CA ARG A 636 23.74 -9.63 17.26
C ARG A 636 25.09 -10.11 16.74
N GLU A 637 25.98 -10.53 17.60
CA GLU A 637 27.31 -11.02 17.19
C GLU A 637 27.22 -12.30 16.36
N GLN A 638 26.33 -13.21 16.72
CA GLN A 638 26.08 -14.42 15.94
C GLN A 638 25.55 -14.07 14.52
N ALA A 639 24.59 -13.16 14.40
CA ALA A 639 24.06 -12.72 13.11
C ALA A 639 25.13 -12.03 12.25
N LEU A 640 25.94 -11.14 12.83
CA LEU A 640 27.04 -10.49 12.12
C LEU A 640 28.12 -11.48 11.68
N SER A 641 28.45 -12.46 12.52
CA SER A 641 29.39 -13.52 12.19
C SER A 641 28.88 -14.41 11.06
N GLU A 642 27.60 -14.76 11.06
CA GLU A 642 26.96 -15.56 10.01
C GLU A 642 26.94 -14.77 8.67
N ILE A 643 26.60 -13.48 8.70
CA ILE A 643 26.68 -12.63 7.51
C ILE A 643 28.10 -12.57 6.96
N ALA A 644 29.09 -12.38 7.83
CA ALA A 644 30.49 -12.35 7.42
C ALA A 644 30.94 -13.68 6.82
N ARG A 645 30.53 -14.81 7.40
CA ARG A 645 30.80 -16.17 6.92
C ARG A 645 30.21 -16.39 5.51
N ARG A 646 28.98 -15.98 5.27
CA ARG A 646 28.34 -16.10 3.94
C ARG A 646 28.99 -15.27 2.85
N PHE A 647 29.61 -14.14 3.20
CA PHE A 647 30.36 -13.36 2.23
C PHE A 647 31.72 -14.00 1.89
N GLY A 648 32.32 -14.77 2.81
CA GLY A 648 33.57 -15.52 2.60
C GLY A 648 34.71 -14.62 2.04
N TRP A 649 35.29 -15.03 0.89
CA TRP A 649 36.37 -14.30 0.22
C TRP A 649 35.93 -12.97 -0.44
N ARG A 650 34.63 -12.70 -0.57
CA ARG A 650 34.07 -11.48 -1.18
C ARG A 650 34.13 -10.30 -0.20
N ARG A 651 35.31 -9.93 0.25
CA ARG A 651 35.54 -8.86 1.26
C ARG A 651 34.91 -7.51 0.91
N HIS A 652 34.80 -7.17 -0.41
CA HIS A 652 34.13 -5.95 -0.85
C HIS A 652 32.65 -5.89 -0.44
N ARG A 653 31.92 -7.03 -0.49
CA ARG A 653 30.51 -7.10 -0.04
C ARG A 653 30.39 -6.85 1.46
N TRP A 654 31.32 -7.42 2.25
CA TRP A 654 31.39 -7.17 3.68
C TRP A 654 31.65 -5.70 4.01
N LEU A 655 32.55 -5.00 3.29
CA LEU A 655 32.83 -3.59 3.49
C LEU A 655 31.60 -2.71 3.17
N VAL A 656 30.91 -2.98 2.06
CA VAL A 656 29.68 -2.28 1.68
C VAL A 656 28.57 -2.54 2.70
N PHE A 657 28.34 -3.81 3.09
CA PHE A 657 27.40 -4.17 4.13
C PHE A 657 27.70 -3.43 5.44
N ARG A 658 28.95 -3.50 5.91
CA ARG A 658 29.39 -2.87 7.17
C ARG A 658 29.18 -1.36 7.17
N TRP A 659 29.38 -0.69 6.02
CA TRP A 659 29.16 0.75 5.88
C TRP A 659 27.66 1.07 6.00
N TRP A 660 26.79 0.36 5.29
CA TRP A 660 25.33 0.53 5.38
C TRP A 660 24.79 0.14 6.74
N TYR A 661 25.25 -0.97 7.31
CA TYR A 661 24.85 -1.45 8.63
C TYR A 661 25.17 -0.42 9.73
N ARG A 662 26.40 0.10 9.77
CA ARG A 662 26.80 1.14 10.74
C ARG A 662 25.91 2.38 10.61
N ARG A 663 25.58 2.75 9.40
CA ARG A 663 24.71 3.86 9.12
C ARG A 663 23.29 3.59 9.58
N LEU A 664 22.69 2.47 9.18
CA LEU A 664 21.36 2.05 9.58
C LEU A 664 21.24 1.98 11.11
N SER A 665 22.18 1.30 11.77
CA SER A 665 22.26 1.20 13.22
C SER A 665 22.25 2.57 13.92
N ARG A 666 23.09 3.49 13.44
CA ARG A 666 23.14 4.87 13.97
C ARG A 666 21.81 5.62 13.78
N PHE A 667 21.20 5.52 12.61
CA PHE A 667 19.92 6.19 12.35
C PHE A 667 18.75 5.55 13.08
N CYS A 668 18.77 4.23 13.33
CA CYS A 668 17.81 3.57 14.20
C CYS A 668 17.90 4.11 15.63
N ALA A 669 19.10 4.22 16.19
CA ALA A 669 19.30 4.80 17.52
C ALA A 669 18.84 6.27 17.58
N LEU A 670 19.24 7.10 16.60
CA LEU A 670 18.82 8.50 16.52
C LEU A 670 17.29 8.63 16.37
N ARG A 671 16.61 7.71 15.67
CA ARG A 671 15.16 7.73 15.53
C ARG A 671 14.46 7.50 16.86
N GLU A 672 14.94 6.55 17.64
CA GLU A 672 14.39 6.27 18.98
C GLU A 672 14.62 7.47 19.92
N GLU A 673 15.82 8.02 19.94
CA GLU A 673 16.12 9.25 20.70
C GLU A 673 15.25 10.42 20.26
N ASN A 674 15.08 10.60 18.94
CA ASN A 674 14.24 11.66 18.36
C ASN A 674 12.79 11.54 18.81
N ARG A 675 12.21 10.32 18.74
CA ARG A 675 10.84 10.10 19.19
C ARG A 675 10.69 10.39 20.68
N HIS A 676 11.57 9.90 21.51
CA HIS A 676 11.58 10.17 22.95
C HIS A 676 11.60 11.68 23.26
N HIS A 677 12.48 12.43 22.59
CA HIS A 677 12.63 13.86 22.83
C HIS A 677 11.49 14.68 22.22
N LEU A 678 10.91 14.23 21.10
CA LEU A 678 9.72 14.85 20.52
C LEU A 678 8.53 14.80 21.50
N MET A 679 8.45 13.76 22.33
CA MET A 679 7.43 13.68 23.39
C MET A 679 7.66 14.70 24.50
N TYR A 680 8.88 15.12 24.81
CA TYR A 680 9.14 16.27 25.67
C TYR A 680 8.57 17.56 25.08
N TYR A 681 8.81 17.79 23.77
CA TYR A 681 8.21 18.94 23.06
C TYR A 681 6.67 18.89 23.11
N SER A 682 6.09 17.73 22.80
CA SER A 682 4.64 17.52 22.84
C SER A 682 4.06 17.75 24.24
N THR A 683 4.77 17.34 25.30
CA THR A 683 4.36 17.57 26.69
C THR A 683 4.40 19.05 27.04
N ALA A 684 5.44 19.80 26.62
CA ALA A 684 5.51 21.25 26.81
C ALA A 684 4.31 21.95 26.13
N ALA A 685 4.02 21.61 24.90
CA ALA A 685 2.86 22.15 24.17
C ALA A 685 1.53 21.78 24.84
N ARG A 686 1.38 20.53 25.34
CA ARG A 686 0.20 20.09 26.08
C ARG A 686 -0.03 20.89 27.34
N HIS A 687 1.01 21.14 28.18
CA HIS A 687 0.88 21.94 29.38
C HIS A 687 0.41 23.36 29.07
N LEU A 688 1.00 23.99 28.04
CA LEU A 688 0.60 25.34 27.60
C LEU A 688 -0.86 25.38 27.13
N LEU A 689 -1.30 24.34 26.36
CA LEU A 689 -2.67 24.23 25.88
C LEU A 689 -3.66 23.99 27.01
N LEU A 690 -3.35 23.13 27.98
CA LEU A 690 -4.20 22.93 29.15
C LEU A 690 -4.33 24.20 29.97
N ARG A 691 -3.23 24.95 30.14
CA ARG A 691 -3.29 26.24 30.83
C ARG A 691 -4.10 27.26 30.04
N LEU A 692 -3.98 27.30 28.72
CA LEU A 692 -4.87 28.10 27.86
C LEU A 692 -6.33 27.69 28.06
N GLY A 693 -6.60 26.39 28.07
CA GLY A 693 -7.96 25.85 28.33
C GLY A 693 -8.54 26.34 29.66
N GLU A 694 -7.76 26.35 30.76
CA GLU A 694 -8.20 26.89 32.05
C GLU A 694 -8.55 28.39 31.97
N ARG A 695 -7.70 29.18 31.28
CA ARG A 695 -8.02 30.60 31.06
C ARG A 695 -9.30 30.80 30.24
N MET A 696 -9.63 29.86 29.34
CA MET A 696 -10.87 29.90 28.58
C MET A 696 -12.08 29.44 29.41
N VAL A 697 -11.90 28.53 30.35
CA VAL A 697 -12.94 28.19 31.34
C VAL A 697 -13.23 29.42 32.23
N GLU A 698 -12.21 30.11 32.74
CA GLU A 698 -12.37 31.34 33.52
C GLU A 698 -13.14 32.44 32.74
N ARG A 699 -13.00 32.47 31.41
CA ARG A 699 -13.75 33.40 30.52
C ARG A 699 -15.13 32.90 30.10
N GLY A 700 -15.53 31.70 30.50
CA GLY A 700 -16.80 31.08 30.11
C GLY A 700 -16.87 30.56 28.69
N SER A 701 -15.72 30.51 27.96
CA SER A 701 -15.66 29.96 26.58
C SER A 701 -15.65 28.43 26.54
N PHE A 702 -15.13 27.76 27.57
CA PHE A 702 -15.06 26.30 27.70
C PHE A 702 -15.75 25.83 29.00
N ALA A 703 -16.19 24.56 28.99
CA ALA A 703 -16.72 23.91 30.20
C ALA A 703 -15.59 23.27 31.03
N VAL A 704 -14.58 22.69 30.37
CA VAL A 704 -13.41 22.11 31.01
C VAL A 704 -12.14 22.46 30.19
N ARG A 705 -10.98 22.42 30.86
CA ARG A 705 -9.71 22.80 30.21
C ARG A 705 -9.32 21.93 29.00
N GLU A 706 -9.74 20.68 28.98
CA GLU A 706 -9.49 19.73 27.89
C GLU A 706 -10.25 20.06 26.60
N ASP A 707 -11.24 21.00 26.67
CA ASP A 707 -12.00 21.46 25.51
C ASP A 707 -11.11 22.08 24.42
N VAL A 708 -9.93 22.59 24.80
CA VAL A 708 -8.94 23.14 23.87
C VAL A 708 -8.49 22.16 22.80
N PHE A 709 -8.49 20.84 23.08
CA PHE A 709 -8.09 19.81 22.14
C PHE A 709 -9.13 19.50 21.05
N TYR A 710 -10.36 19.99 21.23
CA TYR A 710 -11.44 19.86 20.25
C TYR A 710 -11.46 20.99 19.22
N LEU A 711 -10.54 21.97 19.31
CA LEU A 711 -10.35 23.00 18.29
C LEU A 711 -9.32 22.55 17.25
N THR A 712 -9.38 23.16 16.05
CA THR A 712 -8.28 23.09 15.09
C THR A 712 -7.20 24.14 15.43
N LEU A 713 -6.04 24.09 14.74
CA LEU A 713 -4.99 25.10 14.92
C LEU A 713 -5.49 26.51 14.61
N ASP A 714 -6.27 26.69 13.53
CA ASP A 714 -6.80 27.99 13.12
C ASP A 714 -7.89 28.49 14.06
N GLU A 715 -8.74 27.60 14.57
CA GLU A 715 -9.75 27.97 15.57
C GLU A 715 -9.14 28.34 16.90
N ARG A 716 -8.04 27.72 17.30
CA ARG A 716 -7.27 28.14 18.47
C ARG A 716 -6.76 29.57 18.33
N ILE A 717 -6.26 29.93 17.15
CA ILE A 717 -5.82 31.31 16.85
C ILE A 717 -7.02 32.25 16.93
N ALA A 718 -8.12 31.92 16.26
CA ALA A 718 -9.33 32.75 16.29
C ALA A 718 -9.91 32.95 17.69
N LEU A 719 -9.86 31.92 18.56
CA LEU A 719 -10.25 32.00 19.96
C LEU A 719 -9.39 33.01 20.75
N ILE A 720 -8.08 32.96 20.57
CA ILE A 720 -7.11 33.85 21.22
C ILE A 720 -7.31 35.28 20.75
N ASP A 721 -7.60 35.49 19.47
CA ASP A 721 -7.87 36.81 18.86
C ASP A 721 -9.25 37.39 19.24
N GLY A 722 -10.04 36.65 20.03
CA GLY A 722 -11.31 37.10 20.53
C GLY A 722 -12.48 36.97 19.56
N ALA A 723 -12.40 36.06 18.61
CA ALA A 723 -13.51 35.79 17.66
C ALA A 723 -14.79 35.42 18.42
N SER A 724 -15.90 36.15 18.13
CA SER A 724 -17.22 35.87 18.71
C SER A 724 -17.82 34.62 18.07
N ARG A 725 -17.74 33.49 18.80
CA ARG A 725 -18.29 32.19 18.39
C ARG A 725 -18.75 31.41 19.61
N ASP A 726 -19.80 30.64 19.50
CA ASP A 726 -20.20 29.68 20.54
C ASP A 726 -19.26 28.47 20.54
N TRP A 727 -18.17 28.59 21.29
CA TRP A 727 -17.14 27.57 21.42
C TRP A 727 -17.63 26.35 22.19
N GLN A 728 -18.50 26.49 23.15
CA GLN A 728 -19.05 25.36 23.92
C GLN A 728 -19.91 24.47 23.05
N SER A 729 -20.79 25.03 22.22
CA SER A 729 -21.60 24.26 21.29
C SER A 729 -20.74 23.57 20.22
N LEU A 730 -19.69 24.22 19.73
CA LEU A 730 -18.74 23.59 18.80
C LEU A 730 -18.07 22.36 19.42
N VAL A 731 -17.54 22.51 20.66
CA VAL A 731 -16.87 21.42 21.37
C VAL A 731 -17.84 20.27 21.67
N ARG A 732 -19.06 20.58 22.11
CA ARG A 732 -20.11 19.56 22.39
C ARG A 732 -20.40 18.73 21.14
N ARG A 733 -20.64 19.38 20.02
CA ARG A 733 -20.88 18.72 18.73
C ARG A 733 -19.72 17.80 18.35
N ARG A 734 -18.47 18.27 18.47
CA ARG A 734 -17.28 17.45 18.13
C ARG A 734 -17.05 16.28 19.08
N ARG A 735 -17.45 16.41 20.36
CA ARG A 735 -17.46 15.27 21.28
C ARG A 735 -18.49 14.22 20.87
N GLU A 736 -19.68 14.63 20.45
CA GLU A 736 -20.72 13.74 19.95
C GLU A 736 -20.30 13.06 18.63
N GLU A 737 -19.76 13.82 17.68
CA GLU A 737 -19.20 13.30 16.42
C GLU A 737 -18.08 12.29 16.69
N ARG A 738 -17.19 12.57 17.65
CA ARG A 738 -16.11 11.65 18.04
C ARG A 738 -16.67 10.33 18.57
N LEU A 739 -17.66 10.34 19.45
CA LEU A 739 -18.28 9.14 19.99
C LEU A 739 -18.96 8.32 18.87
N GLN A 740 -19.62 8.98 17.92
CA GLN A 740 -20.20 8.32 16.75
C GLN A 740 -19.09 7.68 15.89
N HIS A 741 -18.01 8.41 15.62
CA HIS A 741 -16.90 7.93 14.82
C HIS A 741 -16.14 6.76 15.48
N GLU A 742 -16.07 6.72 16.81
CA GLU A 742 -15.44 5.62 17.56
C GLU A 742 -16.18 4.29 17.31
N ALA A 743 -17.50 4.33 17.20
CA ALA A 743 -18.33 3.15 16.95
C ALA A 743 -18.26 2.65 15.49
N LEU A 744 -17.78 3.48 14.53
CA LEU A 744 -17.75 3.14 13.12
C LEU A 744 -16.55 2.26 12.78
N GLN A 745 -16.80 1.18 12.02
CA GLN A 745 -15.75 0.44 11.33
C GLN A 745 -15.49 1.11 9.97
N VAL A 746 -14.25 1.49 9.71
CA VAL A 746 -13.85 2.13 8.46
C VAL A 746 -12.82 1.26 7.74
N PRO A 747 -12.78 1.27 6.38
CA PRO A 747 -11.82 0.49 5.62
C PRO A 747 -10.38 0.95 5.91
N ASP A 748 -9.42 0.04 5.80
CA ASP A 748 -8.00 0.36 5.97
C ASP A 748 -7.39 1.05 4.75
N THR A 749 -7.95 0.79 3.57
CA THR A 749 -7.56 1.39 2.30
C THR A 749 -8.81 1.94 1.60
N ILE A 750 -8.75 3.17 1.14
CA ILE A 750 -9.79 3.84 0.34
C ILE A 750 -9.22 4.02 -1.07
N ARG A 751 -9.91 3.45 -2.06
CA ARG A 751 -9.52 3.48 -3.47
C ARG A 751 -10.43 4.39 -4.31
N ASP A 752 -11.64 4.55 -3.84
CA ASP A 752 -12.65 5.44 -4.38
C ASP A 752 -13.24 6.23 -3.20
N TRP A 753 -12.86 7.49 -3.11
CA TRP A 753 -13.24 8.33 -1.97
C TRP A 753 -14.72 8.67 -2.00
N GLU A 754 -15.27 8.94 -3.19
CA GLU A 754 -16.68 9.29 -3.35
C GLU A 754 -17.59 8.12 -3.02
N ALA A 755 -17.29 6.92 -3.53
CA ALA A 755 -18.07 5.72 -3.25
C ALA A 755 -18.11 5.36 -1.75
N VAL A 756 -16.99 5.54 -1.02
CA VAL A 756 -16.93 5.25 0.41
C VAL A 756 -17.71 6.28 1.23
N VAL A 757 -17.73 7.54 0.80
CA VAL A 757 -18.52 8.60 1.44
C VAL A 757 -20.01 8.37 1.24
N GLU A 758 -20.44 7.90 0.06
CA GLU A 758 -21.84 7.64 -0.26
C GLU A 758 -22.39 6.38 0.42
N GLN A 759 -21.60 5.30 0.50
CA GLN A 759 -22.07 4.00 1.03
C GLN A 759 -22.13 3.94 2.56
N GLY A 760 -21.45 4.83 3.27
CA GLY A 760 -21.26 4.73 4.72
C GLY A 760 -20.46 3.47 5.10
N ALA A 761 -20.13 3.34 6.39
CA ALA A 761 -19.37 2.20 6.89
C ALA A 761 -20.22 0.92 6.86
N GLN A 762 -20.09 0.08 5.85
CA GLN A 762 -20.68 -1.26 5.82
C GLN A 762 -19.73 -2.26 6.49
N SER A 763 -20.27 -3.11 7.35
CA SER A 763 -19.54 -4.23 7.94
C SER A 763 -19.17 -5.24 6.85
N SER A 764 -17.88 -5.39 6.58
CA SER A 764 -17.39 -6.48 5.74
C SER A 764 -17.65 -7.82 6.40
N ASP A 765 -18.30 -8.71 5.68
CA ASP A 765 -18.64 -10.08 6.07
C ASP A 765 -17.36 -10.85 6.47
N GLN A 766 -17.32 -11.30 7.73
CA GLN A 766 -16.16 -11.99 8.28
C GLN A 766 -16.12 -13.43 7.77
N GLY A 767 -15.13 -13.77 6.98
CA GLY A 767 -14.81 -15.15 6.64
C GLY A 767 -14.51 -15.98 7.89
N GLN A 768 -15.42 -16.88 8.23
CA GLN A 768 -15.24 -17.90 9.26
C GLN A 768 -14.17 -18.91 8.84
N GLY A 769 -13.19 -19.16 9.70
CA GLY A 769 -12.41 -20.42 9.70
C GLY A 769 -11.04 -20.41 9.02
N GLY A 770 -10.24 -19.35 9.13
CA GLY A 770 -8.84 -19.33 8.64
C GLY A 770 -7.79 -19.55 9.73
N VAL A 771 -6.69 -20.23 9.40
CA VAL A 771 -5.50 -20.29 10.24
C VAL A 771 -4.96 -18.87 10.42
N LEU A 772 -4.89 -18.39 11.67
CA LEU A 772 -4.33 -17.07 11.98
C LEU A 772 -2.83 -17.05 11.65
N ARG A 773 -2.42 -16.11 10.83
CA ARG A 773 -1.02 -15.92 10.42
C ARG A 773 -0.61 -14.48 10.55
N GLY A 774 0.65 -14.25 10.89
CA GLY A 774 1.26 -12.93 10.99
C GLY A 774 2.70 -12.91 10.50
N ILE A 775 3.30 -11.72 10.51
CA ILE A 775 4.71 -11.50 10.20
C ILE A 775 5.51 -11.61 11.49
N ALA A 776 6.51 -12.49 11.49
CA ALA A 776 7.42 -12.65 12.62
C ALA A 776 8.36 -11.45 12.79
N ILE A 777 8.41 -10.90 14.00
CA ILE A 777 9.31 -9.80 14.36
C ILE A 777 10.55 -10.33 15.09
N SER A 778 10.35 -11.30 15.97
CA SER A 778 11.42 -11.96 16.74
C SER A 778 11.17 -13.45 16.76
N ALA A 779 12.24 -14.24 16.72
CA ALA A 779 12.16 -15.70 16.71
C ALA A 779 11.79 -16.23 18.08
N GLY A 780 11.00 -17.33 18.11
CA GLY A 780 10.67 -18.06 19.33
C GLY A 780 9.32 -18.75 19.25
N VAL A 781 9.04 -19.57 20.27
CA VAL A 781 7.75 -20.21 20.49
C VAL A 781 7.27 -19.79 21.87
N ALA A 782 6.01 -19.38 21.98
CA ALA A 782 5.38 -19.08 23.26
C ALA A 782 4.01 -19.74 23.35
N LYS A 783 3.66 -20.19 24.56
CA LYS A 783 2.35 -20.77 24.89
C LYS A 783 1.78 -20.07 26.10
N GLY A 784 0.51 -19.81 26.11
CA GLY A 784 -0.16 -19.17 27.24
C GLY A 784 -1.59 -18.73 26.94
N PRO A 785 -2.29 -18.25 27.97
CA PRO A 785 -3.62 -17.69 27.81
C PRO A 785 -3.59 -16.33 27.11
N VAL A 786 -4.55 -16.09 26.24
CA VAL A 786 -4.76 -14.80 25.58
C VAL A 786 -5.18 -13.75 26.58
N ARG A 787 -4.53 -12.60 26.54
CA ARG A 787 -4.92 -11.37 27.23
C ARG A 787 -5.16 -10.23 26.23
N LEU A 788 -6.43 -9.83 26.09
CA LEU A 788 -6.80 -8.72 25.23
C LEU A 788 -6.46 -7.40 25.92
N VAL A 789 -5.55 -6.61 25.33
CA VAL A 789 -5.12 -5.31 25.88
C VAL A 789 -5.42 -4.23 24.83
N ARG A 790 -6.49 -3.48 25.08
CA ARG A 790 -6.95 -2.41 24.20
C ARG A 790 -6.65 -1.01 24.76
N SER A 791 -6.54 -0.89 26.08
CA SER A 791 -6.31 0.37 26.79
C SER A 791 -5.47 0.17 28.05
N THR A 792 -5.07 1.26 28.70
CA THR A 792 -4.39 1.22 30.01
C THR A 792 -5.24 0.59 31.12
N ALA A 793 -6.57 0.65 31.01
CA ALA A 793 -7.49 0.00 31.96
C ALA A 793 -7.33 -1.54 31.98
N ASP A 794 -6.86 -2.13 30.90
CA ASP A 794 -6.65 -3.57 30.79
C ASP A 794 -5.36 -4.06 31.47
N TRP A 795 -4.42 -3.15 31.79
CA TRP A 795 -3.11 -3.50 32.33
C TRP A 795 -3.18 -4.25 33.66
N ALA A 796 -4.12 -3.89 34.52
CA ALA A 796 -4.32 -4.56 35.81
C ALA A 796 -4.70 -6.05 35.70
N ARG A 797 -5.18 -6.50 34.54
CA ARG A 797 -5.59 -7.90 34.28
C ARG A 797 -4.46 -8.77 33.73
N VAL A 798 -3.35 -8.17 33.29
CA VAL A 798 -2.20 -8.89 32.71
C VAL A 798 -1.49 -9.68 33.79
N ARG A 799 -1.17 -10.95 33.51
CA ARG A 799 -0.47 -11.88 34.38
C ARG A 799 0.83 -12.37 33.75
N ALA A 800 1.76 -12.82 34.56
CA ALA A 800 2.98 -13.46 34.06
C ALA A 800 2.63 -14.72 33.23
N GLY A 801 3.19 -14.81 32.03
CA GLY A 801 2.93 -15.93 31.11
C GLY A 801 1.80 -15.72 30.12
N ASP A 802 1.10 -14.57 30.17
CA ASP A 802 0.05 -14.25 29.21
C ASP A 802 0.60 -14.02 27.78
N ILE A 803 -0.17 -14.39 26.78
CA ILE A 803 0.00 -13.97 25.40
C ILE A 803 -0.81 -12.69 25.20
N LEU A 804 -0.13 -11.55 25.08
CA LEU A 804 -0.81 -10.29 24.87
C LEU A 804 -1.34 -10.20 23.44
N VAL A 805 -2.60 -9.82 23.28
CA VAL A 805 -3.22 -9.54 21.99
C VAL A 805 -3.64 -8.07 21.96
N VAL A 806 -3.01 -7.32 21.08
CA VAL A 806 -3.14 -5.87 21.01
C VAL A 806 -3.54 -5.40 19.60
N PRO A 807 -4.26 -4.29 19.45
CA PRO A 807 -4.47 -3.70 18.14
C PRO A 807 -3.16 -3.28 17.47
N VAL A 808 -2.26 -2.69 18.25
CA VAL A 808 -0.92 -2.24 17.83
C VAL A 808 0.04 -2.29 19.00
N ILE A 809 1.33 -2.47 18.73
CA ILE A 809 2.36 -2.43 19.77
C ILE A 809 2.73 -0.96 20.04
N ASP A 810 2.14 -0.37 21.06
CA ASP A 810 2.46 0.98 21.50
C ASP A 810 3.69 0.99 22.43
N PRO A 811 4.64 1.94 22.25
CA PRO A 811 5.80 2.08 23.14
C PRO A 811 5.44 2.30 24.61
N GLY A 812 4.32 2.94 24.88
CA GLY A 812 3.81 3.13 26.23
C GLY A 812 3.47 1.81 26.93
N MET A 813 3.23 0.72 26.17
CA MET A 813 2.98 -0.63 26.69
C MET A 813 4.25 -1.41 27.07
N ALA A 814 5.44 -0.81 26.86
CA ALA A 814 6.72 -1.46 27.17
C ALA A 814 6.75 -2.08 28.59
N PRO A 815 6.17 -1.47 29.62
CA PRO A 815 6.11 -2.06 30.94
C PRO A 815 5.43 -3.45 31.02
N LEU A 816 4.47 -3.76 30.12
CA LEU A 816 3.77 -5.06 30.09
C LEU A 816 4.63 -6.20 29.57
N PHE A 817 5.62 -5.88 28.73
CA PHE A 817 6.39 -6.90 28.00
C PHE A 817 7.26 -7.77 28.90
N GLY A 818 7.63 -7.26 30.08
CA GLY A 818 8.34 -8.03 31.10
C GLY A 818 7.52 -9.17 31.73
N MET A 819 6.19 -9.15 31.59
CA MET A 819 5.27 -10.18 32.09
C MET A 819 4.79 -11.14 31.01
N ALA A 820 4.79 -10.71 29.75
CA ALA A 820 4.25 -11.46 28.63
C ALA A 820 5.12 -12.67 28.27
N ALA A 821 4.50 -13.79 27.91
CA ALA A 821 5.20 -14.90 27.25
C ALA A 821 5.37 -14.66 25.76
N GLY A 822 4.45 -13.93 25.13
CA GLY A 822 4.46 -13.58 23.72
C GLY A 822 3.48 -12.45 23.38
N LEU A 823 3.53 -11.97 22.14
CA LEU A 823 2.73 -10.84 21.71
C LEU A 823 2.17 -11.05 20.31
N ILE A 824 0.90 -10.79 20.15
CA ILE A 824 0.18 -10.78 18.85
C ILE A 824 -0.37 -9.37 18.64
N ALA A 825 -0.04 -8.76 17.51
CA ALA A 825 -0.59 -7.47 17.13
C ALA A 825 -1.34 -7.54 15.80
N GLU A 826 -2.52 -6.91 15.73
CA GLU A 826 -3.29 -6.85 14.49
C GLU A 826 -2.52 -6.11 13.41
N MET A 827 -1.83 -5.05 13.79
CA MET A 827 -1.09 -4.17 12.90
C MET A 827 0.37 -4.05 13.32
N GLY A 828 1.23 -3.81 12.34
CA GLY A 828 2.64 -3.52 12.56
C GLY A 828 3.51 -4.01 11.41
N GLY A 829 4.58 -3.26 11.13
CA GLY A 829 5.62 -3.66 10.17
C GLY A 829 6.86 -4.22 10.90
N THR A 830 7.75 -4.87 10.17
CA THR A 830 9.01 -5.44 10.71
C THR A 830 9.94 -4.39 11.31
N LEU A 831 9.71 -3.13 11.00
CA LEU A 831 10.47 -1.96 11.43
C LEU A 831 9.61 -0.98 12.22
N SER A 832 8.41 -1.38 12.59
CA SER A 832 7.55 -0.58 13.44
C SER A 832 8.27 -0.29 14.76
N HIS A 833 7.92 0.82 15.39
CA HIS A 833 8.53 1.21 16.66
C HIS A 833 8.27 0.16 17.76
N GLY A 834 7.03 -0.33 17.81
CA GLY A 834 6.66 -1.41 18.71
C GLY A 834 7.40 -2.72 18.42
N ALA A 835 7.67 -3.02 17.14
CA ALA A 835 8.44 -4.18 16.74
C ALA A 835 9.90 -4.09 17.23
N ILE A 836 10.49 -2.89 17.19
CA ILE A 836 11.85 -2.67 17.72
C ILE A 836 11.85 -2.95 19.23
N ILE A 837 10.91 -2.39 19.97
CA ILE A 837 10.83 -2.57 21.43
C ILE A 837 10.58 -4.05 21.79
N ALA A 838 9.59 -4.70 21.19
CA ALA A 838 9.27 -6.08 21.47
C ALA A 838 10.44 -7.04 21.15
N ARG A 839 11.23 -6.70 20.12
CA ARG A 839 12.48 -7.39 19.78
C ARG A 839 13.54 -7.20 20.86
N GLU A 840 13.64 -6.01 21.45
CA GLU A 840 14.54 -5.72 22.58
C GLU A 840 14.15 -6.49 23.87
N TYR A 841 12.86 -6.84 24.04
CA TYR A 841 12.42 -7.75 25.12
C TYR A 841 12.66 -9.24 24.82
N GLY A 842 13.01 -9.57 23.56
CA GLY A 842 13.25 -10.96 23.15
C GLY A 842 11.99 -11.82 23.14
N LEU A 843 10.81 -11.22 23.17
CA LEU A 843 9.54 -11.92 23.12
C LEU A 843 9.28 -12.50 21.72
N PRO A 844 8.68 -13.71 21.63
CA PRO A 844 8.06 -14.17 20.39
C PRO A 844 6.91 -13.23 19.99
N VAL A 845 7.00 -12.58 18.82
CA VAL A 845 6.04 -11.57 18.37
C VAL A 845 5.60 -11.84 16.95
N LEU A 846 4.28 -11.83 16.75
CA LEU A 846 3.63 -11.80 15.44
C LEU A 846 2.89 -10.49 15.28
N VAL A 847 3.15 -9.79 14.20
CA VAL A 847 2.40 -8.59 13.80
C VAL A 847 1.67 -8.82 12.48
N ASN A 848 0.79 -7.89 12.13
CA ASN A 848 -0.05 -7.98 10.95
C ASN A 848 -0.90 -9.26 10.95
N VAL A 849 -1.54 -9.55 12.10
CA VAL A 849 -2.52 -10.62 12.28
C VAL A 849 -3.92 -9.98 12.24
N PRO A 850 -4.57 -9.91 11.08
CA PRO A 850 -5.85 -9.21 10.96
C PRO A 850 -6.90 -9.73 11.92
N TYR A 851 -7.63 -8.81 12.57
CA TYR A 851 -8.75 -9.12 13.47
C TYR A 851 -8.39 -9.98 14.69
N ALA A 852 -7.13 -10.05 15.10
CA ALA A 852 -6.70 -10.89 16.24
C ALA A 852 -7.45 -10.57 17.52
N THR A 853 -7.73 -9.28 17.82
CA THR A 853 -8.48 -8.84 19.02
C THR A 853 -9.96 -9.18 18.98
N SER A 854 -10.50 -9.56 17.81
CA SER A 854 -11.89 -9.99 17.63
C SER A 854 -12.02 -11.51 17.50
N LEU A 855 -11.01 -12.16 16.91
CA LEU A 855 -11.01 -13.59 16.63
C LEU A 855 -10.50 -14.46 17.80
N LEU A 856 -9.60 -13.90 18.62
CA LEU A 856 -9.10 -14.56 19.82
C LEU A 856 -9.93 -14.14 21.04
N ARG A 857 -10.20 -15.11 21.93
CA ARG A 857 -11.01 -14.86 23.13
C ARG A 857 -10.15 -14.70 24.37
N GLU A 858 -10.60 -13.92 25.31
CA GLU A 858 -9.95 -13.75 26.61
C GLU A 858 -9.78 -15.12 27.29
N ASN A 859 -8.56 -15.39 27.82
CA ASN A 859 -8.12 -16.65 28.45
C ASN A 859 -8.04 -17.88 27.51
N GLU A 860 -8.23 -17.71 26.19
CA GLU A 860 -8.05 -18.80 25.23
C GLU A 860 -6.57 -19.24 25.22
N GLN A 861 -6.31 -20.57 25.26
CA GLN A 861 -4.94 -21.09 25.20
C GLN A 861 -4.44 -21.09 23.75
N VAL A 862 -3.32 -20.41 23.50
CA VAL A 862 -2.72 -20.33 22.17
C VAL A 862 -1.22 -20.61 22.20
N GLU A 863 -0.71 -21.07 21.07
CA GLU A 863 0.72 -21.18 20.78
C GLU A 863 1.09 -20.24 19.64
N ILE A 864 2.09 -19.40 19.84
CA ILE A 864 2.73 -18.59 18.81
C ILE A 864 3.99 -19.30 18.34
N ALA A 865 4.07 -19.64 17.05
CA ALA A 865 5.28 -20.14 16.40
C ALA A 865 5.81 -19.08 15.44
N SER A 866 6.69 -18.19 15.92
CA SER A 866 7.18 -17.04 15.14
C SER A 866 7.93 -17.46 13.89
N SER A 867 8.69 -18.58 13.89
CA SER A 867 9.41 -19.08 12.71
C SER A 867 8.50 -19.40 11.52
N THR A 868 7.24 -19.80 11.78
CA THR A 868 6.25 -20.14 10.75
C THR A 868 5.19 -19.05 10.54
N GLY A 869 5.19 -18.03 11.39
CA GLY A 869 4.17 -16.98 11.41
C GLY A 869 2.77 -17.48 11.82
N ARG A 870 2.65 -18.66 12.48
CA ARG A 870 1.37 -19.30 12.80
C ARG A 870 0.98 -19.08 14.25
N ILE A 871 -0.34 -18.93 14.45
CA ILE A 871 -0.99 -18.98 15.75
C ILE A 871 -1.88 -20.23 15.75
N SER A 872 -1.66 -21.10 16.70
CA SER A 872 -2.44 -22.34 16.88
C SER A 872 -3.24 -22.25 18.17
N ARG A 873 -4.53 -22.54 18.10
CA ARG A 873 -5.38 -22.70 19.28
C ARG A 873 -5.06 -24.04 19.91
N LEU A 874 -4.78 -24.04 21.19
CA LEU A 874 -4.56 -25.27 21.95
C LEU A 874 -5.92 -25.70 22.48
N VAL A 875 -6.35 -26.92 22.08
CA VAL A 875 -7.58 -27.53 22.65
C VAL A 875 -7.26 -27.85 24.09
N SER A 876 -8.05 -27.32 25.02
CA SER A 876 -7.98 -27.58 26.45
C SER A 876 -8.43 -28.99 26.76
#